data_5cfadbfd4cbae2fc7c7c84fb71fd3ba0
#
_entry.id   5cfadbfd4cbae2fc7c7c84fb71fd3ba0
#
_cell.length_a   1.000
_cell.length_b   1.000
_cell.length_c   1.000
_cell.angle_alpha   90.00
_cell.angle_beta   90.00
_cell.angle_gamma   90.00
#
_symmetry.space_group_name_H-M   'P 1'
#
loop_
_entity.id
_entity.type
_entity.pdbx_description
1 polymer ?
#
loop_
_entity_poly.entity_id
_entity_poly.type
_entity_poly.pdbx_seq_one_letter_code
_entity_poly.pdbx_strand_id
1 'polypeptide(L)'
;MKRNLAWFALGFALAELAAANLPPLVCVPAAALFAFAVFRLRKRSLHIPALGAVCGFVYFAVFAALFVRPVQAQAGQTVTAAVTVQTDAEAAYEAYHMRGTLLITELDGKPAHIRVQCSDFPAAEAGERFTAKFSLRTLKNDRYRLASQSKGVYLRADYVGSYAPLPASRHPVFGLYRLRQRGSTALKRWIPADSAALISAMLLGDTTRLSDADRDAFAAAGVSHLLAVSGLHVALLAGLLFPHRRRFAHAALAVQAGVIVGYMLVTGLPVSVLRAGLVFLLAILGHWFLQPVDLLTSTGAAALLLGLQNAYMPCDLGFQLSFCAVLGVQCAAALANPLTSRLPKVMFKLLSTALTAALASLFTLPILVAHGMTISAVGVLGNLLTLPLMQYLLLLGLAVLGLSCLPFLAPLCHMVSFLLALLSKLLRGIVLFCASLPGARLLLPARYTLFVLGVLAVLALVYYFAGKLRFYLPAALCCTALAVFMGVRMQQGIVTVALVGTAGNPCAVITQNGQAAVVFRGGAANRRAVKNYLARHGEPVCTMAVDLRATPGDTGLAADRTVNAAAQTVPARYEVLDGLTLDLYHKGSSSLAVLEVGERHIALMSGSIKLDTPVQVDVLCAAGALSDSVEAETILFTSESPRWLADADAAQLYYGSDTPAVVFRPGAAMIFEEAKPYAVQ
;
A
#
# COMPACT_ATOMS: atom_id res chain seq x y z
N MET A 1 26.36 15.01 -20.94
CA MET A 1 26.66 13.55 -20.93
C MET A 1 25.48 12.78 -21.52
N LYS A 2 25.75 11.77 -22.37
CA LYS A 2 24.68 10.90 -22.88
C LYS A 2 24.28 9.92 -21.77
N ARG A 3 23.07 10.05 -21.21
CA ARG A 3 22.53 9.19 -20.12
C ARG A 3 22.02 7.86 -20.64
N ASN A 4 22.86 7.15 -21.40
CA ASN A 4 22.46 5.93 -22.10
C ASN A 4 22.00 4.84 -21.13
N LEU A 5 22.70 4.66 -19.99
CA LEU A 5 22.34 3.66 -18.99
C LEU A 5 21.00 3.95 -18.33
N ALA A 6 20.69 5.23 -18.03
CA ALA A 6 19.40 5.60 -17.46
C ALA A 6 18.23 5.29 -18.43
N TRP A 7 18.40 5.58 -19.72
CA TRP A 7 17.39 5.26 -20.73
C TRP A 7 17.22 3.76 -20.96
N PHE A 8 18.34 3.02 -20.96
CA PHE A 8 18.31 1.56 -21.01
C PHE A 8 17.56 0.96 -19.83
N ALA A 9 17.91 1.38 -18.60
CA ALA A 9 17.29 0.90 -17.36
C ALA A 9 15.79 1.22 -17.31
N LEU A 10 15.39 2.40 -17.80
CA LEU A 10 13.98 2.78 -17.89
C LEU A 10 13.22 1.83 -18.82
N GLY A 11 13.77 1.58 -20.03
CA GLY A 11 13.17 0.62 -20.98
C GLY A 11 13.08 -0.78 -20.41
N PHE A 12 14.13 -1.24 -19.73
CA PHE A 12 14.20 -2.54 -19.08
C PHE A 12 13.12 -2.69 -18.00
N ALA A 13 13.03 -1.76 -17.04
CA ALA A 13 12.07 -1.81 -15.95
C ALA A 13 10.61 -1.69 -16.45
N LEU A 14 10.34 -0.86 -17.46
CA LEU A 14 9.01 -0.76 -18.06
C LEU A 14 8.59 -2.06 -18.78
N ALA A 15 9.53 -2.75 -19.40
CA ALA A 15 9.28 -4.04 -20.04
C ALA A 15 8.97 -5.13 -19.01
N GLU A 16 9.71 -5.20 -17.90
CA GLU A 16 9.42 -6.11 -16.80
C GLU A 16 8.02 -5.84 -16.19
N LEU A 17 7.70 -4.56 -15.95
CA LEU A 17 6.39 -4.16 -15.44
C LEU A 17 5.25 -4.57 -16.40
N ALA A 18 5.44 -4.37 -17.69
CA ALA A 18 4.47 -4.77 -18.72
C ALA A 18 4.33 -6.29 -18.80
N ALA A 19 5.44 -7.04 -18.79
CA ALA A 19 5.45 -8.51 -18.83
C ALA A 19 4.78 -9.16 -17.62
N ALA A 20 4.87 -8.52 -16.45
CA ALA A 20 4.23 -9.00 -15.22
C ALA A 20 2.70 -8.78 -15.22
N ASN A 21 2.21 -7.73 -15.90
CA ASN A 21 0.81 -7.31 -15.87
C ASN A 21 -0.01 -7.77 -17.07
N LEU A 22 0.63 -7.98 -18.22
CA LEU A 22 -0.05 -8.27 -19.49
C LEU A 22 0.17 -9.75 -19.92
N PRO A 23 -0.81 -10.36 -20.59
CA PRO A 23 -0.62 -11.69 -21.17
C PRO A 23 0.54 -11.71 -22.18
N PRO A 24 1.31 -12.82 -22.27
CA PRO A 24 2.42 -12.94 -23.22
C PRO A 24 2.01 -12.71 -24.68
N LEU A 25 0.77 -13.08 -25.05
CA LEU A 25 0.19 -12.84 -26.38
C LEU A 25 0.08 -11.36 -26.74
N VAL A 26 0.00 -10.46 -25.76
CA VAL A 26 -0.04 -9.01 -25.97
C VAL A 26 1.35 -8.40 -25.85
N CYS A 27 2.16 -8.86 -24.90
CA CYS A 27 3.48 -8.31 -24.65
C CYS A 27 4.47 -8.52 -25.81
N VAL A 28 4.50 -9.72 -26.39
CA VAL A 28 5.44 -10.05 -27.46
C VAL A 28 5.17 -9.24 -28.72
N PRO A 29 3.93 -9.17 -29.26
CA PRO A 29 3.63 -8.31 -30.39
C PRO A 29 3.84 -6.82 -30.11
N ALA A 30 3.48 -6.34 -28.93
CA ALA A 30 3.67 -4.94 -28.53
C ALA A 30 5.16 -4.58 -28.48
N ALA A 31 6.01 -5.44 -27.92
CA ALA A 31 7.46 -5.26 -27.89
C ALA A 31 8.07 -5.26 -29.31
N ALA A 32 7.63 -6.19 -30.17
CA ALA A 32 8.07 -6.28 -31.55
C ALA A 32 7.64 -5.02 -32.35
N LEU A 33 6.39 -4.58 -32.19
CA LEU A 33 5.88 -3.37 -32.84
C LEU A 33 6.61 -2.12 -32.37
N PHE A 34 6.89 -2.01 -31.06
CA PHE A 34 7.67 -0.91 -30.50
C PHE A 34 9.11 -0.90 -31.03
N ALA A 35 9.78 -2.05 -31.07
CA ALA A 35 11.13 -2.18 -31.62
C ALA A 35 11.14 -1.82 -33.14
N PHE A 36 10.16 -2.30 -33.89
CA PHE A 36 10.00 -1.96 -35.30
C PHE A 36 9.75 -0.47 -35.53
N ALA A 37 8.85 0.15 -34.74
CA ALA A 37 8.56 1.58 -34.83
C ALA A 37 9.81 2.43 -34.55
N VAL A 38 10.59 2.06 -33.52
CA VAL A 38 11.84 2.72 -33.15
C VAL A 38 12.88 2.57 -34.27
N PHE A 39 12.99 1.38 -34.89
CA PHE A 39 13.86 1.14 -36.00
C PHE A 39 13.46 2.00 -37.21
N ARG A 40 12.16 2.09 -37.52
CA ARG A 40 11.60 2.86 -38.64
C ARG A 40 11.80 4.38 -38.47
N LEU A 41 11.64 4.88 -37.24
CA LEU A 41 11.75 6.31 -36.93
C LEU A 41 13.18 6.87 -37.00
N ARG A 42 14.21 6.02 -37.11
CA ARG A 42 15.64 6.39 -37.20
C ARG A 42 16.14 7.40 -36.16
N LYS A 43 15.38 7.65 -35.07
CA LYS A 43 15.82 8.55 -33.99
C LYS A 43 16.76 7.79 -33.04
N ARG A 44 18.07 8.04 -33.17
CA ARG A 44 19.13 7.41 -32.34
C ARG A 44 18.85 7.46 -30.83
N SER A 45 18.12 8.47 -30.34
CA SER A 45 17.77 8.63 -28.93
C SER A 45 16.82 7.55 -28.40
N LEU A 46 16.03 6.90 -29.27
CA LEU A 46 15.05 5.86 -28.87
C LEU A 46 15.60 4.43 -28.97
N HIS A 47 16.76 4.23 -29.63
CA HIS A 47 17.33 2.88 -29.77
C HIS A 47 17.75 2.27 -28.42
N ILE A 48 18.29 3.09 -27.50
CA ILE A 48 18.78 2.61 -26.20
C ILE A 48 17.64 2.14 -25.28
N PRO A 49 16.56 2.93 -25.04
CA PRO A 49 15.43 2.44 -24.25
C PRO A 49 14.71 1.26 -24.94
N ALA A 50 14.65 1.19 -26.25
CA ALA A 50 14.09 0.05 -26.97
C ALA A 50 14.92 -1.21 -26.76
N LEU A 51 16.25 -1.11 -26.82
CA LEU A 51 17.14 -2.23 -26.50
C LEU A 51 16.94 -2.68 -25.06
N GLY A 52 16.84 -1.74 -24.11
CA GLY A 52 16.51 -2.03 -22.71
C GLY A 52 15.19 -2.79 -22.58
N ALA A 53 14.15 -2.37 -23.31
CA ALA A 53 12.85 -3.03 -23.28
C ALA A 53 12.92 -4.47 -23.83
N VAL A 54 13.59 -4.70 -24.95
CA VAL A 54 13.78 -6.06 -25.49
C VAL A 54 14.53 -6.94 -24.48
N CYS A 55 15.62 -6.45 -23.90
CA CYS A 55 16.38 -7.17 -22.89
C CYS A 55 15.52 -7.47 -21.65
N GLY A 56 14.67 -6.54 -21.20
CA GLY A 56 13.78 -6.71 -20.07
C GLY A 56 12.72 -7.79 -20.32
N PHE A 57 12.09 -7.83 -21.48
CA PHE A 57 11.14 -8.89 -21.84
C PHE A 57 11.81 -10.28 -21.89
N VAL A 58 12.97 -10.37 -22.53
CA VAL A 58 13.73 -11.64 -22.58
C VAL A 58 14.14 -12.09 -21.19
N TYR A 59 14.68 -11.17 -20.39
CA TYR A 59 15.07 -11.46 -19.03
C TYR A 59 13.87 -11.94 -18.17
N PHE A 60 12.74 -11.23 -18.22
CA PHE A 60 11.53 -11.63 -17.52
C PHE A 60 11.07 -13.04 -17.89
N ALA A 61 11.07 -13.37 -19.19
CA ALA A 61 10.66 -14.69 -19.67
C ALA A 61 11.60 -15.80 -19.14
N VAL A 62 12.92 -15.56 -19.20
CA VAL A 62 13.94 -16.48 -18.67
C VAL A 62 13.81 -16.62 -17.16
N PHE A 63 13.68 -15.52 -16.44
CA PHE A 63 13.50 -15.51 -14.99
C PHE A 63 12.25 -16.29 -14.57
N ALA A 64 11.11 -16.05 -15.25
CA ALA A 64 9.87 -16.76 -14.97
C ALA A 64 9.99 -18.26 -15.25
N ALA A 65 10.68 -18.65 -16.33
CA ALA A 65 10.89 -20.06 -16.67
C ALA A 65 11.80 -20.79 -15.66
N LEU A 66 12.88 -20.15 -15.20
CA LEU A 66 13.88 -20.78 -14.37
C LEU A 66 13.55 -20.74 -12.86
N PHE A 67 12.94 -19.66 -12.38
CA PHE A 67 12.76 -19.44 -10.95
C PHE A 67 11.29 -19.47 -10.48
N VAL A 68 10.33 -19.08 -11.33
CA VAL A 68 8.92 -18.96 -10.89
C VAL A 68 8.15 -20.24 -11.19
N ARG A 69 8.19 -20.72 -12.44
CA ARG A 69 7.42 -21.93 -12.86
C ARG A 69 7.76 -23.20 -12.08
N PRO A 70 9.06 -23.52 -11.78
CA PRO A 70 9.40 -24.70 -11.00
C PRO A 70 8.85 -24.64 -9.58
N VAL A 71 8.80 -23.43 -8.97
CA VAL A 71 8.21 -23.25 -7.65
C VAL A 71 6.70 -23.39 -7.70
N GLN A 72 6.05 -22.75 -8.68
CA GLN A 72 4.60 -22.83 -8.85
C GLN A 72 4.09 -24.24 -9.20
N ALA A 73 4.91 -25.08 -9.82
CA ALA A 73 4.59 -26.48 -10.11
C ALA A 73 4.36 -27.33 -8.86
N GLN A 74 4.80 -26.87 -7.68
CA GLN A 74 4.58 -27.54 -6.40
C GLN A 74 3.22 -27.20 -5.77
N ALA A 75 2.44 -26.32 -6.39
CA ALA A 75 1.09 -25.97 -5.92
C ALA A 75 0.15 -27.19 -6.01
N GLY A 76 -0.75 -27.30 -5.04
CA GLY A 76 -1.69 -28.42 -4.92
C GLY A 76 -1.17 -29.59 -4.08
N GLN A 77 0.11 -29.59 -3.69
CA GLN A 77 0.71 -30.64 -2.88
C GLN A 77 0.61 -30.32 -1.39
N THR A 78 0.41 -31.38 -0.59
CA THR A 78 0.58 -31.30 0.86
C THR A 78 1.92 -31.92 1.21
N VAL A 79 2.80 -31.11 1.81
CA VAL A 79 4.21 -31.47 2.04
C VAL A 79 4.59 -31.29 3.49
N THR A 80 5.55 -32.08 3.96
CA THR A 80 6.20 -31.83 5.25
C THR A 80 7.42 -30.97 5.02
N ALA A 81 7.41 -29.74 5.58
CA ALA A 81 8.47 -28.78 5.35
C ALA A 81 9.13 -28.32 6.66
N ALA A 82 10.47 -28.22 6.64
CA ALA A 82 11.20 -27.49 7.65
C ALA A 82 11.23 -26.01 7.22
N VAL A 83 10.71 -25.13 8.08
CA VAL A 83 10.57 -23.71 7.78
C VAL A 83 11.33 -22.83 8.76
N THR A 84 11.73 -21.65 8.30
CA THR A 84 12.31 -20.58 9.12
C THR A 84 11.42 -19.36 9.02
N VAL A 85 10.98 -18.83 10.18
CA VAL A 85 10.15 -17.62 10.25
C VAL A 85 10.96 -16.41 9.82
N GLN A 86 10.40 -15.63 8.89
CA GLN A 86 11.04 -14.42 8.40
C GLN A 86 10.74 -13.21 9.29
N THR A 87 11.41 -12.10 9.04
CA THR A 87 11.35 -10.87 9.87
C THR A 87 10.08 -10.04 9.70
N ASP A 88 9.20 -10.42 8.76
CA ASP A 88 7.90 -9.81 8.49
C ASP A 88 6.73 -10.52 9.19
N ALA A 89 7.03 -11.50 10.03
CA ALA A 89 6.00 -12.21 10.78
C ALA A 89 5.35 -11.30 11.83
N GLU A 90 4.02 -11.28 11.83
CA GLU A 90 3.19 -10.48 12.72
C GLU A 90 2.13 -11.38 13.38
N ALA A 91 1.64 -10.98 14.57
CA ALA A 91 0.52 -11.67 15.21
C ALA A 91 -0.71 -11.66 14.29
N ALA A 92 -1.32 -12.82 14.12
CA ALA A 92 -2.60 -12.97 13.44
C ALA A 92 -3.75 -12.53 14.38
N TYR A 93 -4.97 -12.74 13.95
CA TYR A 93 -6.18 -12.31 14.64
C TYR A 93 -6.35 -12.96 16.03
N GLU A 94 -5.86 -14.20 16.20
CA GLU A 94 -5.86 -14.92 17.47
C GLU A 94 -4.47 -14.84 18.11
N ALA A 95 -4.41 -14.67 19.41
CA ALA A 95 -3.18 -14.40 20.16
C ALA A 95 -2.08 -15.50 20.02
N TYR A 96 -2.45 -16.67 19.53
CA TYR A 96 -1.56 -17.84 19.39
C TYR A 96 -1.15 -18.14 17.93
N HIS A 97 -1.61 -17.34 16.98
CA HIS A 97 -1.34 -17.53 15.55
C HIS A 97 -0.62 -16.33 14.94
N MET A 98 0.21 -16.60 13.95
CA MET A 98 0.98 -15.59 13.23
C MET A 98 0.73 -15.67 11.73
N ARG A 99 0.97 -14.58 11.06
CA ARG A 99 0.98 -14.46 9.61
C ARG A 99 2.29 -13.83 9.15
N GLY A 100 2.79 -14.23 8.01
CA GLY A 100 4.02 -13.67 7.45
C GLY A 100 4.64 -14.57 6.40
N THR A 101 5.88 -14.27 6.06
CA THR A 101 6.64 -15.08 5.13
C THR A 101 7.43 -16.16 5.87
N LEU A 102 7.34 -17.38 5.38
CA LEU A 102 8.17 -18.51 5.83
C LEU A 102 9.17 -18.87 4.73
N LEU A 103 10.40 -19.17 5.12
CA LEU A 103 11.39 -19.76 4.23
C LEU A 103 11.42 -21.26 4.43
N ILE A 104 10.98 -22.02 3.45
CA ILE A 104 11.13 -23.49 3.41
C ILE A 104 12.61 -23.80 3.18
N THR A 105 13.25 -24.48 4.11
CA THR A 105 14.63 -24.92 4.03
C THR A 105 14.76 -26.38 3.61
N GLU A 106 13.74 -27.19 3.91
CA GLU A 106 13.65 -28.60 3.51
C GLU A 106 12.21 -28.91 3.13
N LEU A 107 12.02 -29.68 2.08
CA LEU A 107 10.73 -30.14 1.56
C LEU A 107 10.79 -31.67 1.43
N ASP A 108 10.00 -32.38 2.23
CA ASP A 108 9.98 -33.86 2.29
C ASP A 108 11.39 -34.48 2.39
N GLY A 109 12.25 -33.88 3.25
CA GLY A 109 13.64 -34.31 3.48
C GLY A 109 14.64 -33.90 2.41
N LYS A 110 14.23 -33.12 1.39
CA LYS A 110 15.15 -32.58 0.38
C LYS A 110 15.41 -31.09 0.64
N PRO A 111 16.66 -30.62 0.49
CA PRO A 111 16.98 -29.21 0.67
C PRO A 111 16.20 -28.37 -0.36
N ALA A 112 15.53 -27.33 0.13
CA ALA A 112 14.75 -26.38 -0.67
C ALA A 112 15.05 -24.96 -0.19
N HIS A 113 14.81 -23.98 -1.04
CA HIS A 113 14.98 -22.57 -0.69
C HIS A 113 13.84 -21.75 -1.29
N ILE A 114 12.63 -21.92 -0.71
CA ILE A 114 11.38 -21.37 -1.26
C ILE A 114 10.75 -20.48 -0.21
N ARG A 115 10.44 -19.22 -0.60
CA ARG A 115 9.67 -18.32 0.23
C ARG A 115 8.18 -18.52 -0.05
N VAL A 116 7.40 -18.70 1.01
CA VAL A 116 5.95 -18.87 0.94
C VAL A 116 5.26 -17.90 1.89
N GLN A 117 4.11 -17.40 1.49
CA GLN A 117 3.25 -16.60 2.36
C GLN A 117 2.35 -17.54 3.16
N CYS A 118 2.35 -17.43 4.47
CA CYS A 118 1.46 -18.17 5.35
C CYS A 118 0.62 -17.18 6.16
N SER A 119 -0.70 -17.39 6.18
CA SER A 119 -1.62 -16.49 6.88
C SER A 119 -1.98 -16.99 8.27
N ASP A 120 -1.62 -18.23 8.59
CA ASP A 120 -1.92 -18.86 9.87
C ASP A 120 -0.86 -19.92 10.19
N PHE A 121 -0.05 -19.69 11.23
CA PHE A 121 0.92 -20.64 11.76
C PHE A 121 1.16 -20.37 13.26
N PRO A 122 1.63 -21.37 14.04
CA PRO A 122 1.87 -21.21 15.48
C PRO A 122 2.78 -20.06 15.82
N ALA A 123 2.58 -19.43 16.97
CA ALA A 123 3.39 -18.31 17.45
C ALA A 123 4.88 -18.71 17.50
N ALA A 124 5.69 -17.98 16.72
CA ALA A 124 7.13 -18.19 16.62
C ALA A 124 7.83 -16.87 16.29
N GLU A 125 9.01 -16.66 16.87
CA GLU A 125 9.81 -15.46 16.62
C GLU A 125 10.59 -15.55 15.30
N ALA A 126 10.96 -14.40 14.76
CA ALA A 126 11.78 -14.33 13.55
C ALA A 126 13.14 -15.04 13.78
N GLY A 127 13.44 -15.99 12.89
CA GLY A 127 14.63 -16.85 12.98
C GLY A 127 14.39 -18.19 13.68
N GLU A 128 13.23 -18.39 14.31
CA GLU A 128 12.86 -19.73 14.80
C GLU A 128 12.57 -20.65 13.63
N ARG A 129 12.83 -21.94 13.86
CA ARG A 129 12.63 -23.00 12.87
C ARG A 129 11.72 -24.06 13.45
N PHE A 130 10.86 -24.59 12.61
CA PHE A 130 10.02 -25.73 12.96
C PHE A 130 9.70 -26.56 11.72
N THR A 131 9.36 -27.84 11.96
CA THR A 131 8.81 -28.70 10.91
C THR A 131 7.31 -28.77 11.06
N ALA A 132 6.59 -28.67 9.95
CA ALA A 132 5.14 -28.79 9.94
C ALA A 132 4.62 -29.26 8.57
N LYS A 133 3.34 -29.69 8.53
CA LYS A 133 2.65 -30.00 7.27
C LYS A 133 1.99 -28.75 6.73
N PHE A 134 2.22 -28.49 5.45
CA PHE A 134 1.66 -27.35 4.72
C PHE A 134 0.99 -27.82 3.44
N SER A 135 -0.17 -27.25 3.13
CA SER A 135 -0.79 -27.35 1.81
C SER A 135 -0.31 -26.15 0.98
N LEU A 136 0.44 -26.42 -0.08
CA LEU A 136 0.96 -25.39 -0.97
C LEU A 136 -0.10 -25.01 -2.01
N ARG A 137 -0.36 -23.72 -2.16
CA ARG A 137 -1.33 -23.18 -3.13
C ARG A 137 -0.71 -22.04 -3.94
N THR A 138 -1.25 -21.80 -5.11
CA THR A 138 -0.94 -20.60 -5.88
C THR A 138 -1.37 -19.34 -5.11
N LEU A 139 -0.66 -18.24 -5.32
CA LEU A 139 -1.09 -16.94 -4.78
C LEU A 139 -2.47 -16.58 -5.36
N LYS A 140 -3.32 -15.98 -4.53
CA LYS A 140 -4.60 -15.43 -5.01
C LYS A 140 -4.34 -14.42 -6.12
N ASN A 141 -5.21 -14.40 -7.13
CA ASN A 141 -5.09 -13.46 -8.24
C ASN A 141 -5.71 -12.11 -7.85
N ASP A 142 -5.14 -11.49 -6.82
CA ASP A 142 -5.53 -10.20 -6.29
C ASP A 142 -4.45 -9.14 -6.55
N ARG A 143 -4.73 -7.90 -6.16
CA ARG A 143 -3.79 -6.75 -6.28
C ARG A 143 -2.47 -6.95 -5.50
N TYR A 144 -2.43 -7.86 -4.52
CA TYR A 144 -1.25 -8.13 -3.71
C TYR A 144 -0.33 -9.19 -4.31
N ARG A 145 -0.78 -9.94 -5.34
CA ARG A 145 0.01 -10.99 -5.98
C ARG A 145 1.36 -10.49 -6.46
N LEU A 146 1.37 -9.41 -7.24
CA LEU A 146 2.60 -8.83 -7.79
C LEU A 146 3.52 -8.28 -6.70
N ALA A 147 2.96 -7.69 -5.64
CA ALA A 147 3.71 -7.24 -4.48
C ALA A 147 4.35 -8.40 -3.69
N SER A 148 3.72 -9.57 -3.65
CA SER A 148 4.30 -10.78 -3.06
C SER A 148 5.42 -11.35 -3.96
N GLN A 149 5.20 -11.38 -5.27
CA GLN A 149 6.19 -11.85 -6.25
C GLN A 149 7.44 -10.96 -6.30
N SER A 150 7.30 -9.64 -6.11
CA SER A 150 8.46 -8.73 -6.01
C SER A 150 9.35 -9.01 -4.79
N LYS A 151 8.79 -9.61 -3.73
CA LYS A 151 9.52 -10.09 -2.55
C LYS A 151 10.08 -11.52 -2.69
N GLY A 152 9.92 -12.13 -3.87
CA GLY A 152 10.34 -13.52 -4.15
C GLY A 152 9.42 -14.58 -3.55
N VAL A 153 8.16 -14.24 -3.28
CA VAL A 153 7.13 -15.16 -2.78
C VAL A 153 6.24 -15.54 -3.96
N TYR A 154 6.20 -16.82 -4.32
CA TYR A 154 5.46 -17.31 -5.48
C TYR A 154 4.36 -18.30 -5.12
N LEU A 155 4.31 -18.77 -3.86
CA LEU A 155 3.32 -19.69 -3.33
C LEU A 155 2.75 -19.19 -2.01
N ARG A 156 1.53 -19.61 -1.71
CA ARG A 156 0.94 -19.54 -0.38
C ARG A 156 1.00 -20.92 0.26
N ALA A 157 1.26 -20.98 1.55
CA ALA A 157 1.21 -22.17 2.37
C ALA A 157 0.08 -22.03 3.40
N ASP A 158 -0.80 -23.02 3.46
CA ASP A 158 -1.80 -23.13 4.52
C ASP A 158 -1.29 -24.20 5.51
N TYR A 159 -1.19 -23.82 6.78
CA TYR A 159 -0.75 -24.70 7.85
C TYR A 159 -1.80 -25.80 8.12
N VAL A 160 -1.38 -27.07 8.11
CA VAL A 160 -2.26 -28.21 8.29
C VAL A 160 -2.09 -28.87 9.67
N GLY A 161 -0.91 -28.68 10.31
CA GLY A 161 -0.59 -29.27 11.61
C GLY A 161 0.80 -29.88 11.70
N SER A 162 1.01 -30.73 12.71
CA SER A 162 2.29 -31.44 12.95
C SER A 162 3.46 -30.52 13.29
N TYR A 163 3.26 -29.60 14.26
CA TYR A 163 4.32 -28.69 14.71
C TYR A 163 5.41 -29.44 15.51
N ALA A 164 6.65 -29.33 15.05
CA ALA A 164 7.82 -29.81 15.78
C ALA A 164 8.94 -28.74 15.75
N PRO A 165 9.35 -28.18 16.89
CA PRO A 165 10.37 -27.14 16.94
C PRO A 165 11.74 -27.68 16.52
N LEU A 166 12.51 -26.85 15.83
CA LEU A 166 13.89 -27.09 15.42
C LEU A 166 14.82 -26.04 16.04
N PRO A 167 16.14 -26.30 16.13
CA PRO A 167 17.10 -25.29 16.57
C PRO A 167 16.99 -24.01 15.73
N ALA A 168 16.99 -22.85 16.40
CA ALA A 168 16.85 -21.55 15.74
C ALA A 168 17.98 -21.30 14.72
N SER A 169 17.67 -20.56 13.68
CA SER A 169 18.61 -20.22 12.62
C SER A 169 19.73 -19.30 13.15
N ARG A 170 20.98 -19.67 12.83
CA ARG A 170 22.18 -18.87 13.12
C ARG A 170 22.54 -17.88 12.02
N HIS A 171 21.69 -17.72 11.01
CA HIS A 171 21.96 -16.82 9.90
C HIS A 171 22.11 -15.37 10.39
N PRO A 172 23.14 -14.61 9.94
CA PRO A 172 23.47 -13.27 10.45
C PRO A 172 22.34 -12.26 10.32
N VAL A 173 21.44 -12.42 9.34
CA VAL A 173 20.25 -11.57 9.14
C VAL A 173 19.38 -11.51 10.41
N PHE A 174 19.19 -12.62 11.11
CA PHE A 174 18.41 -12.63 12.36
C PHE A 174 19.17 -11.97 13.52
N GLY A 175 20.51 -11.96 13.47
CA GLY A 175 21.35 -11.17 14.39
C GLY A 175 21.10 -9.67 14.23
N LEU A 176 21.05 -9.19 12.99
CA LEU A 176 20.74 -7.79 12.66
C LEU A 176 19.31 -7.42 13.03
N TYR A 177 18.35 -8.31 12.80
CA TYR A 177 16.98 -8.13 13.26
C TYR A 177 16.91 -7.97 14.79
N ARG A 178 17.59 -8.85 15.54
CA ARG A 178 17.68 -8.71 17.00
C ARG A 178 18.37 -7.44 17.45
N LEU A 179 19.40 -6.97 16.72
CA LEU A 179 20.04 -5.68 16.97
C LEU A 179 19.05 -4.52 16.79
N ARG A 180 18.25 -4.55 15.73
CA ARG A 180 17.17 -3.58 15.49
C ARG A 180 16.15 -3.56 16.64
N GLN A 181 15.71 -4.72 17.09
CA GLN A 181 14.78 -4.87 18.22
C GLN A 181 15.38 -4.36 19.54
N ARG A 182 16.66 -4.62 19.79
CA ARG A 182 17.38 -4.07 20.96
C ARG A 182 17.45 -2.55 20.90
N GLY A 183 17.71 -1.97 19.73
CA GLY A 183 17.71 -0.51 19.52
C GLY A 183 16.34 0.10 19.80
N SER A 184 15.27 -0.51 19.27
CA SER A 184 13.89 -0.09 19.54
C SER A 184 13.54 -0.18 21.02
N THR A 185 13.98 -1.22 21.72
CA THR A 185 13.78 -1.39 23.18
C THR A 185 14.64 -0.39 23.97
N ALA A 186 15.84 -0.09 23.53
CA ALA A 186 16.70 0.92 24.16
C ALA A 186 16.04 2.31 24.09
N LEU A 187 15.51 2.72 22.94
CA LEU A 187 14.78 3.98 22.80
C LEU A 187 13.61 4.07 23.79
N LYS A 188 12.84 2.99 23.96
CA LYS A 188 11.69 2.93 24.89
C LYS A 188 12.07 3.13 26.37
N ARG A 189 13.34 2.89 26.74
CA ARG A 189 13.82 3.14 28.11
C ARG A 189 14.05 4.63 28.40
N TRP A 190 14.33 5.41 27.36
CA TRP A 190 14.78 6.80 27.49
C TRP A 190 13.73 7.83 27.12
N ILE A 191 12.75 7.47 26.29
CA ILE A 191 11.69 8.36 25.81
C ILE A 191 10.31 7.70 25.95
N PRO A 192 9.21 8.48 26.01
CA PRO A 192 7.84 7.97 26.09
C PRO A 192 7.53 6.98 24.97
N ALA A 193 6.65 6.01 25.25
CA ALA A 193 6.36 4.88 24.37
C ALA A 193 5.94 5.30 22.95
N ASP A 194 5.05 6.31 22.83
CA ASP A 194 4.59 6.81 21.54
C ASP A 194 5.72 7.45 20.73
N SER A 195 6.55 8.27 21.40
CA SER A 195 7.75 8.86 20.78
C SER A 195 8.76 7.79 20.39
N ALA A 196 8.95 6.76 21.22
CA ALA A 196 9.85 5.65 20.93
C ALA A 196 9.37 4.84 19.72
N ALA A 197 8.07 4.58 19.60
CA ALA A 197 7.49 3.91 18.44
C ALA A 197 7.72 4.72 17.15
N LEU A 198 7.46 6.03 17.19
CA LEU A 198 7.68 6.93 16.07
C LEU A 198 9.16 6.97 15.65
N ILE A 199 10.07 7.21 16.59
CA ILE A 199 11.52 7.29 16.32
C ILE A 199 12.07 5.92 15.85
N SER A 200 11.58 4.81 16.42
CA SER A 200 11.98 3.46 15.96
C SER A 200 11.55 3.18 14.53
N ALA A 201 10.33 3.59 14.15
CA ALA A 201 9.87 3.48 12.77
C ALA A 201 10.75 4.30 11.83
N MET A 202 11.00 5.56 12.17
CA MET A 202 11.78 6.50 11.36
C MET A 202 13.25 6.10 11.24
N LEU A 203 13.90 5.69 12.34
CA LEU A 203 15.35 5.46 12.38
C LEU A 203 15.74 4.03 12.05
N LEU A 204 14.99 3.05 12.56
CA LEU A 204 15.32 1.63 12.48
C LEU A 204 14.41 0.86 11.50
N GLY A 205 13.34 1.49 11.00
CA GLY A 205 12.34 0.83 10.17
C GLY A 205 11.44 -0.15 10.93
N ASP A 206 11.39 -0.05 12.28
CA ASP A 206 10.52 -0.88 13.11
C ASP A 206 9.15 -0.21 13.27
N THR A 207 8.24 -0.53 12.38
CA THR A 207 6.86 0.01 12.36
C THR A 207 5.88 -0.83 13.18
N THR A 208 6.30 -1.93 13.80
CA THR A 208 5.42 -2.89 14.48
C THR A 208 4.70 -2.29 15.69
N ARG A 209 5.30 -1.28 16.31
CA ARG A 209 4.77 -0.61 17.52
C ARG A 209 4.03 0.69 17.24
N LEU A 210 3.94 1.10 15.98
CA LEU A 210 3.27 2.33 15.58
C LEU A 210 1.75 2.12 15.59
N SER A 211 1.01 3.05 16.21
CA SER A 211 -0.46 2.97 16.23
C SER A 211 -1.06 3.18 14.84
N ASP A 212 -2.20 2.54 14.57
CA ASP A 212 -2.93 2.75 13.32
C ASP A 212 -3.34 4.23 13.18
N ALA A 213 -3.72 4.89 14.28
CA ALA A 213 -4.06 6.31 14.29
C ALA A 213 -2.89 7.22 13.87
N ASP A 214 -1.66 6.91 14.30
CA ASP A 214 -0.48 7.67 13.84
C ASP A 214 -0.20 7.41 12.36
N ARG A 215 -0.31 6.16 11.90
CA ARG A 215 -0.16 5.82 10.46
C ARG A 215 -1.15 6.60 9.60
N ASP A 216 -2.41 6.65 10.02
CA ASP A 216 -3.48 7.36 9.32
C ASP A 216 -3.26 8.88 9.34
N ALA A 217 -2.82 9.45 10.48
CA ALA A 217 -2.51 10.87 10.56
C ALA A 217 -1.34 11.27 9.65
N PHE A 218 -0.26 10.47 9.61
CA PHE A 218 0.86 10.69 8.70
C PHE A 218 0.46 10.55 7.23
N ALA A 219 -0.46 9.62 6.91
CA ALA A 219 -1.00 9.47 5.57
C ALA A 219 -1.83 10.69 5.17
N ALA A 220 -2.73 11.14 6.04
CA ALA A 220 -3.56 12.31 5.83
C ALA A 220 -2.72 13.60 5.66
N ALA A 221 -1.67 13.77 6.46
CA ALA A 221 -0.74 14.88 6.31
C ALA A 221 0.16 14.78 5.05
N GLY A 222 0.10 13.69 4.28
CA GLY A 222 0.91 13.45 3.08
C GLY A 222 2.40 13.17 3.37
N VAL A 223 2.72 12.73 4.59
CA VAL A 223 4.09 12.52 5.05
C VAL A 223 4.36 11.08 5.52
N SER A 224 3.57 10.10 5.06
CA SER A 224 3.76 8.67 5.37
C SER A 224 5.18 8.16 5.08
N HIS A 225 5.85 8.75 4.08
CA HIS A 225 7.22 8.37 3.71
C HIS A 225 8.25 8.69 4.81
N LEU A 226 7.91 9.50 5.82
CA LEU A 226 8.75 9.76 6.99
C LEU A 226 8.75 8.58 7.98
N LEU A 227 7.66 7.79 8.01
CA LEU A 227 7.55 6.59 8.85
C LEU A 227 8.37 5.41 8.29
N ALA A 228 8.66 5.43 7.01
CA ALA A 228 9.51 4.45 6.38
C ALA A 228 10.93 5.00 6.26
N VAL A 229 11.92 4.14 6.47
CA VAL A 229 13.30 4.53 6.22
C VAL A 229 13.47 4.89 4.74
N SER A 230 13.93 6.10 4.47
CA SER A 230 13.96 6.70 3.14
C SER A 230 15.38 7.05 2.68
N GLY A 231 15.49 7.47 1.43
CA GLY A 231 16.75 7.98 0.88
C GLY A 231 17.33 9.18 1.63
N LEU A 232 16.47 9.98 2.30
CA LEU A 232 16.90 11.11 3.12
C LEU A 232 17.74 10.64 4.34
N HIS A 233 17.37 9.51 4.95
CA HIS A 233 18.12 8.92 6.07
C HIS A 233 19.52 8.51 5.63
N VAL A 234 19.62 7.82 4.49
CA VAL A 234 20.91 7.44 3.91
C VAL A 234 21.74 8.67 3.54
N ALA A 235 21.10 9.69 2.96
CA ALA A 235 21.75 10.96 2.60
C ALA A 235 22.32 11.70 3.82
N LEU A 236 21.57 11.71 4.92
CA LEU A 236 22.00 12.34 6.18
C LEU A 236 23.22 11.62 6.76
N LEU A 237 23.16 10.29 6.84
CA LEU A 237 24.29 9.48 7.32
C LEU A 237 25.52 9.64 6.42
N ALA A 238 25.32 9.62 5.11
CA ALA A 238 26.39 9.86 4.15
C ALA A 238 27.01 11.27 4.33
N GLY A 239 26.16 12.28 4.53
CA GLY A 239 26.59 13.67 4.71
C GLY A 239 27.39 13.90 5.99
N LEU A 240 27.04 13.23 7.10
CA LEU A 240 27.78 13.31 8.37
C LEU A 240 29.22 12.80 8.27
N LEU A 241 29.45 11.84 7.36
CA LEU A 241 30.73 11.15 7.20
C LEU A 241 31.55 11.67 6.02
N PHE A 242 31.11 12.80 5.40
CA PHE A 242 31.81 13.32 4.24
C PHE A 242 33.22 13.79 4.59
N PRO A 243 34.26 13.37 3.86
CA PRO A 243 35.64 13.70 4.18
C PRO A 243 35.93 15.19 3.96
N HIS A 244 36.21 15.91 5.04
CA HIS A 244 36.58 17.32 5.01
C HIS A 244 38.06 17.54 4.63
N ARG A 245 38.90 16.50 4.70
CA ARG A 245 40.34 16.60 4.44
C ARG A 245 40.77 15.60 3.35
N ARG A 246 41.43 16.09 2.31
CA ARG A 246 41.91 15.26 1.16
C ARG A 246 42.87 14.13 1.56
N ARG A 247 43.65 14.31 2.66
CA ARG A 247 44.68 13.36 3.09
C ARG A 247 44.13 11.97 3.50
N PHE A 248 42.85 11.88 3.92
CA PHE A 248 42.20 10.63 4.34
C PHE A 248 40.97 10.29 3.50
N ALA A 249 40.90 10.83 2.29
CA ALA A 249 39.69 10.72 1.47
C ALA A 249 39.25 9.28 1.20
N HIS A 250 40.19 8.39 0.83
CA HIS A 250 39.86 6.99 0.52
C HIS A 250 39.43 6.20 1.76
N ALA A 251 40.12 6.37 2.90
CA ALA A 251 39.71 5.71 4.15
C ALA A 251 38.33 6.19 4.61
N ALA A 252 38.06 7.49 4.53
CA ALA A 252 36.76 8.06 4.87
C ALA A 252 35.66 7.57 3.93
N LEU A 253 35.91 7.45 2.62
CA LEU A 253 34.97 6.87 1.66
C LEU A 253 34.70 5.38 1.96
N ALA A 254 35.70 4.62 2.35
CA ALA A 254 35.52 3.22 2.76
C ALA A 254 34.67 3.08 4.04
N VAL A 255 34.91 3.92 5.04
CA VAL A 255 34.11 3.97 6.28
C VAL A 255 32.68 4.37 5.95
N GLN A 256 32.48 5.39 5.12
CA GLN A 256 31.17 5.84 4.68
C GLN A 256 30.41 4.71 3.95
N ALA A 257 31.04 3.99 3.04
CA ALA A 257 30.45 2.83 2.38
C ALA A 257 30.06 1.74 3.38
N GLY A 258 30.94 1.41 4.35
CA GLY A 258 30.68 0.44 5.41
C GLY A 258 29.48 0.84 6.28
N VAL A 259 29.36 2.12 6.67
CA VAL A 259 28.22 2.62 7.46
C VAL A 259 26.93 2.56 6.66
N ILE A 260 26.94 2.95 5.38
CA ILE A 260 25.76 2.85 4.50
C ILE A 260 25.30 1.40 4.38
N VAL A 261 26.21 0.47 4.10
CA VAL A 261 25.89 -0.97 4.01
C VAL A 261 25.39 -1.49 5.36
N GLY A 262 26.04 -1.16 6.47
CA GLY A 262 25.60 -1.54 7.81
C GLY A 262 24.19 -1.03 8.12
N TYR A 263 23.89 0.22 7.77
CA TYR A 263 22.57 0.80 7.95
C TYR A 263 21.51 0.12 7.07
N MET A 264 21.81 -0.16 5.81
CA MET A 264 20.93 -0.92 4.92
C MET A 264 20.57 -2.29 5.52
N LEU A 265 21.55 -2.99 6.09
CA LEU A 265 21.37 -4.30 6.69
C LEU A 265 20.53 -4.23 7.99
N VAL A 266 20.80 -3.26 8.87
CA VAL A 266 20.04 -3.08 10.14
C VAL A 266 18.59 -2.73 9.87
N THR A 267 18.30 -1.92 8.87
CA THR A 267 16.92 -1.52 8.51
C THR A 267 16.13 -2.63 7.80
N GLY A 268 16.77 -3.76 7.42
CA GLY A 268 16.10 -4.90 6.80
C GLY A 268 15.94 -4.79 5.28
N LEU A 269 16.77 -3.95 4.64
CA LEU A 269 16.87 -3.82 3.18
C LEU A 269 15.54 -3.44 2.46
N PRO A 270 14.72 -2.50 2.97
CA PRO A 270 13.56 -2.06 2.22
C PRO A 270 13.99 -1.43 0.89
N VAL A 271 13.16 -1.56 -0.15
CA VAL A 271 13.50 -1.17 -1.54
C VAL A 271 13.94 0.30 -1.65
N SER A 272 13.31 1.21 -0.86
CA SER A 272 13.70 2.63 -0.80
C SER A 272 15.12 2.85 -0.27
N VAL A 273 15.53 2.08 0.74
CA VAL A 273 16.89 2.13 1.32
C VAL A 273 17.90 1.47 0.39
N LEU A 274 17.55 0.31 -0.21
CA LEU A 274 18.39 -0.34 -1.22
C LEU A 274 18.71 0.59 -2.38
N ARG A 275 17.69 1.23 -2.96
CA ARG A 275 17.88 2.20 -4.04
C ARG A 275 18.83 3.34 -3.62
N ALA A 276 18.53 3.98 -2.48
CA ALA A 276 19.35 5.10 -2.01
C ALA A 276 20.78 4.66 -1.69
N GLY A 277 20.92 3.54 -0.99
CA GLY A 277 22.24 2.98 -0.67
C GLY A 277 23.05 2.66 -1.92
N LEU A 278 22.44 2.01 -2.92
CA LEU A 278 23.10 1.74 -4.21
C LEU A 278 23.53 3.03 -4.92
N VAL A 279 22.67 4.06 -4.96
CA VAL A 279 23.02 5.35 -5.57
C VAL A 279 24.19 6.00 -4.85
N PHE A 280 24.21 5.99 -3.50
CA PHE A 280 25.33 6.55 -2.72
C PHE A 280 26.61 5.71 -2.86
N LEU A 281 26.51 4.37 -2.87
CA LEU A 281 27.67 3.50 -3.11
C LEU A 281 28.25 3.72 -4.51
N LEU A 282 27.43 3.88 -5.53
CA LEU A 282 27.87 4.24 -6.88
C LEU A 282 28.52 5.64 -6.91
N ALA A 283 28.00 6.58 -6.13
CA ALA A 283 28.60 7.92 -6.00
C ALA A 283 29.98 7.83 -5.30
N ILE A 284 30.09 7.04 -4.23
CA ILE A 284 31.38 6.80 -3.54
C ILE A 284 32.38 6.15 -4.51
N LEU A 285 31.93 5.17 -5.28
CA LEU A 285 32.75 4.52 -6.29
C LEU A 285 33.24 5.52 -7.37
N GLY A 286 32.35 6.37 -7.86
CA GLY A 286 32.70 7.44 -8.78
C GLY A 286 33.76 8.39 -8.20
N HIS A 287 33.60 8.81 -6.96
CA HIS A 287 34.62 9.64 -6.28
C HIS A 287 35.94 8.90 -6.06
N TRP A 288 35.87 7.61 -5.77
CA TRP A 288 37.07 6.77 -5.62
C TRP A 288 37.89 6.69 -6.90
N PHE A 289 37.21 6.57 -8.05
CA PHE A 289 37.84 6.53 -9.36
C PHE A 289 37.95 7.89 -10.06
N LEU A 290 37.67 8.99 -9.35
CA LEU A 290 37.70 10.37 -9.87
C LEU A 290 36.82 10.56 -11.12
N GLN A 291 35.72 9.83 -11.20
CA GLN A 291 34.76 9.93 -12.29
C GLN A 291 33.57 10.85 -11.91
N PRO A 292 33.04 11.62 -12.87
CA PRO A 292 31.88 12.45 -12.62
C PRO A 292 30.64 11.60 -12.31
N VAL A 293 29.95 11.92 -11.23
CA VAL A 293 28.72 11.23 -10.79
C VAL A 293 27.49 11.93 -11.36
N ASP A 294 26.69 11.22 -12.15
CA ASP A 294 25.38 11.69 -12.61
C ASP A 294 24.26 10.93 -11.87
N LEU A 295 23.43 11.66 -11.15
CA LEU A 295 22.39 11.09 -10.29
C LEU A 295 21.36 10.27 -11.08
N LEU A 296 20.98 10.69 -12.31
CA LEU A 296 20.06 9.92 -13.15
C LEU A 296 20.67 8.60 -13.62
N THR A 297 21.94 8.63 -14.01
CA THR A 297 22.67 7.41 -14.41
C THR A 297 22.82 6.45 -13.24
N SER A 298 23.17 6.94 -12.03
CA SER A 298 23.26 6.12 -10.82
C SER A 298 21.89 5.56 -10.41
N THR A 299 20.82 6.36 -10.55
CA THR A 299 19.44 5.90 -10.28
C THR A 299 19.01 4.82 -11.28
N GLY A 300 19.34 4.98 -12.56
CA GLY A 300 19.10 3.95 -13.60
C GLY A 300 19.88 2.67 -13.32
N ALA A 301 21.16 2.77 -12.93
CA ALA A 301 21.96 1.61 -12.54
C ALA A 301 21.34 0.88 -11.33
N ALA A 302 20.89 1.60 -10.31
CA ALA A 302 20.21 1.01 -9.16
C ALA A 302 18.90 0.30 -9.58
N ALA A 303 18.11 0.89 -10.48
CA ALA A 303 16.89 0.27 -11.00
C ALA A 303 17.20 -1.04 -11.74
N LEU A 304 18.22 -1.03 -12.60
CA LEU A 304 18.65 -2.20 -13.34
C LEU A 304 19.14 -3.32 -12.40
N LEU A 305 19.97 -2.99 -11.41
CA LEU A 305 20.47 -3.97 -10.45
C LEU A 305 19.34 -4.61 -9.64
N LEU A 306 18.35 -3.83 -9.21
CA LEU A 306 17.18 -4.33 -8.48
C LEU A 306 16.27 -5.19 -9.39
N GLY A 307 16.04 -4.78 -10.65
CA GLY A 307 15.31 -5.59 -11.63
C GLY A 307 16.02 -6.92 -11.91
N LEU A 308 17.34 -6.90 -12.11
CA LEU A 308 18.14 -8.12 -12.29
C LEU A 308 18.15 -9.04 -11.06
N GLN A 309 17.92 -8.53 -9.86
CA GLN A 309 17.75 -9.36 -8.66
C GLN A 309 16.42 -10.14 -8.68
N ASN A 310 15.34 -9.48 -9.12
CA ASN A 310 14.01 -10.08 -9.25
C ASN A 310 13.23 -9.36 -10.34
N ALA A 311 12.84 -10.07 -11.39
CA ALA A 311 12.11 -9.50 -12.54
C ALA A 311 10.73 -8.90 -12.19
N TYR A 312 10.19 -9.20 -11.00
CA TYR A 312 8.97 -8.57 -10.48
C TYR A 312 9.23 -7.32 -9.64
N MET A 313 10.49 -6.92 -9.44
CA MET A 313 10.85 -5.75 -8.62
C MET A 313 10.16 -4.44 -9.07
N PRO A 314 10.00 -4.15 -10.37
CA PRO A 314 9.25 -2.97 -10.82
C PRO A 314 7.77 -2.97 -10.45
N CYS A 315 7.21 -4.11 -10.03
CA CYS A 315 5.83 -4.21 -9.53
C CYS A 315 5.72 -3.87 -8.03
N ASP A 316 6.83 -3.73 -7.30
CA ASP A 316 6.84 -3.30 -5.90
C ASP A 316 6.43 -1.84 -5.79
N LEU A 317 5.45 -1.55 -4.92
CA LEU A 317 4.95 -0.19 -4.70
C LEU A 317 6.06 0.76 -4.21
N GLY A 318 6.92 0.28 -3.31
CA GLY A 318 8.05 1.05 -2.80
C GLY A 318 9.07 1.39 -3.89
N PHE A 319 9.30 0.46 -4.83
CA PHE A 319 10.11 0.71 -6.01
C PHE A 319 9.48 1.82 -6.87
N GLN A 320 8.23 1.66 -7.27
CA GLN A 320 7.52 2.61 -8.14
C GLN A 320 7.49 4.02 -7.53
N LEU A 321 7.03 4.15 -6.28
CA LEU A 321 6.96 5.44 -5.60
C LEU A 321 8.34 6.08 -5.43
N SER A 322 9.35 5.27 -5.08
CA SER A 322 10.68 5.78 -4.81
C SER A 322 11.38 6.30 -6.08
N PHE A 323 11.27 5.58 -7.20
CA PHE A 323 11.88 6.00 -8.46
C PHE A 323 11.13 7.18 -9.09
N CYS A 324 9.79 7.18 -9.07
CA CYS A 324 8.99 8.31 -9.56
C CYS A 324 9.21 9.58 -8.74
N ALA A 325 9.30 9.46 -7.40
CA ALA A 325 9.62 10.61 -6.55
C ALA A 325 10.97 11.25 -6.90
N VAL A 326 12.02 10.43 -7.15
CA VAL A 326 13.33 10.96 -7.56
C VAL A 326 13.27 11.69 -8.90
N LEU A 327 12.49 11.19 -9.86
CA LEU A 327 12.28 11.92 -11.11
C LEU A 327 11.60 13.26 -10.87
N GLY A 328 10.58 13.31 -10.00
CA GLY A 328 9.93 14.55 -9.59
C GLY A 328 10.88 15.53 -8.90
N VAL A 329 11.72 15.06 -7.98
CA VAL A 329 12.74 15.87 -7.31
C VAL A 329 13.75 16.44 -8.31
N GLN A 330 14.17 15.65 -9.31
CA GLN A 330 15.11 16.11 -10.34
C GLN A 330 14.49 17.15 -11.26
N CYS A 331 13.22 16.98 -11.63
CA CYS A 331 12.48 18.00 -12.39
C CYS A 331 12.35 19.29 -11.57
N ALA A 332 12.08 19.18 -10.24
CA ALA A 332 12.04 20.34 -9.36
C ALA A 332 13.36 21.10 -9.33
N ALA A 333 14.48 20.41 -9.19
CA ALA A 333 15.81 21.03 -9.19
C ALA A 333 16.12 21.76 -10.51
N ALA A 334 15.71 21.19 -11.65
CA ALA A 334 15.87 21.82 -12.95
C ALA A 334 15.03 23.10 -13.11
N LEU A 335 13.80 23.11 -12.54
CA LEU A 335 12.89 24.23 -12.62
C LEU A 335 13.15 25.31 -11.55
N ALA A 336 13.63 24.93 -10.36
CA ALA A 336 13.86 25.83 -9.27
C ALA A 336 14.95 26.87 -9.58
N ASN A 337 16.09 26.46 -10.15
CA ASN A 337 17.24 27.32 -10.40
C ASN A 337 16.89 28.59 -11.24
N PRO A 338 16.24 28.50 -12.40
CA PRO A 338 15.90 29.69 -13.18
C PRO A 338 14.78 30.53 -12.56
N LEU A 339 13.84 29.89 -11.82
CA LEU A 339 12.67 30.57 -11.26
C LEU A 339 13.02 31.38 -10.00
N THR A 340 13.99 30.93 -9.22
CA THR A 340 14.24 31.39 -7.85
C THR A 340 15.60 32.04 -7.65
N SER A 341 16.45 32.09 -8.69
CA SER A 341 17.82 32.66 -8.61
C SER A 341 17.88 34.13 -8.18
N ARG A 342 16.77 34.85 -8.31
CA ARG A 342 16.69 36.28 -7.93
C ARG A 342 16.07 36.52 -6.55
N LEU A 343 15.67 35.46 -5.83
CA LEU A 343 14.99 35.57 -4.55
C LEU A 343 15.98 35.60 -3.36
N PRO A 344 15.61 36.22 -2.23
CA PRO A 344 16.35 36.08 -0.99
C PRO A 344 16.54 34.61 -0.59
N LYS A 345 17.69 34.28 0.04
CA LYS A 345 18.07 32.90 0.38
C LYS A 345 16.97 32.08 1.11
N VAL A 346 16.26 32.74 2.03
CA VAL A 346 15.18 32.08 2.80
C VAL A 346 14.00 31.74 1.89
N MET A 347 13.55 32.70 1.07
CA MET A 347 12.45 32.52 0.14
C MET A 347 12.80 31.50 -0.96
N PHE A 348 14.05 31.54 -1.44
CA PHE A 348 14.57 30.49 -2.35
C PHE A 348 14.44 29.10 -1.74
N LYS A 349 14.89 28.92 -0.46
CA LYS A 349 14.83 27.63 0.22
C LYS A 349 13.39 27.15 0.43
N LEU A 350 12.50 28.03 0.86
CA LEU A 350 11.08 27.69 1.06
C LEU A 350 10.41 27.29 -0.26
N LEU A 351 10.57 28.10 -1.30
CA LEU A 351 9.93 27.84 -2.60
C LEU A 351 10.51 26.60 -3.29
N SER A 352 11.83 26.40 -3.22
CA SER A 352 12.46 25.18 -3.77
C SER A 352 12.02 23.92 -3.04
N THR A 353 11.86 23.96 -1.71
CA THR A 353 11.34 22.83 -0.93
C THR A 353 9.87 22.54 -1.28
N ALA A 354 9.03 23.57 -1.37
CA ALA A 354 7.63 23.42 -1.75
C ALA A 354 7.49 22.86 -3.18
N LEU A 355 8.27 23.37 -4.14
CA LEU A 355 8.28 22.88 -5.52
C LEU A 355 8.75 21.41 -5.59
N THR A 356 9.77 21.06 -4.80
CA THR A 356 10.26 19.68 -4.72
C THR A 356 9.19 18.75 -4.18
N ALA A 357 8.51 19.12 -3.10
CA ALA A 357 7.42 18.34 -2.54
C ALA A 357 6.25 18.20 -3.53
N ALA A 358 5.86 19.29 -4.19
CA ALA A 358 4.76 19.28 -5.16
C ALA A 358 5.07 18.39 -6.36
N LEU A 359 6.27 18.49 -6.96
CA LEU A 359 6.62 17.67 -8.11
C LEU A 359 6.86 16.20 -7.75
N ALA A 360 7.45 15.92 -6.59
CA ALA A 360 7.53 14.55 -6.10
C ALA A 360 6.13 13.93 -5.94
N SER A 361 5.19 14.66 -5.33
CA SER A 361 3.79 14.22 -5.20
C SER A 361 3.11 14.05 -6.55
N LEU A 362 3.31 14.95 -7.50
CA LEU A 362 2.73 14.88 -8.84
C LEU A 362 3.21 13.63 -9.60
N PHE A 363 4.51 13.30 -9.52
CA PHE A 363 5.07 12.12 -10.19
C PHE A 363 4.65 10.80 -9.54
N THR A 364 4.35 10.80 -8.23
CA THR A 364 3.84 9.61 -7.52
C THR A 364 2.32 9.46 -7.60
N LEU A 365 1.60 10.54 -7.93
CA LEU A 365 0.13 10.58 -8.00
C LEU A 365 -0.49 9.45 -8.84
N PRO A 366 -0.03 9.17 -10.09
CA PRO A 366 -0.63 8.11 -10.90
C PRO A 366 -0.57 6.73 -10.23
N ILE A 367 0.53 6.47 -9.49
CA ILE A 367 0.74 5.19 -8.81
C ILE A 367 -0.18 5.09 -7.59
N LEU A 368 -0.27 6.15 -6.77
CA LEU A 368 -1.16 6.18 -5.61
C LEU A 368 -2.62 5.97 -6.03
N VAL A 369 -3.04 6.65 -7.10
CA VAL A 369 -4.39 6.51 -7.67
C VAL A 369 -4.63 5.09 -8.20
N ALA A 370 -3.69 4.52 -8.94
CA ALA A 370 -3.81 3.17 -9.49
C ALA A 370 -3.96 2.10 -8.39
N HIS A 371 -3.37 2.33 -7.22
CA HIS A 371 -3.46 1.43 -6.07
C HIS A 371 -4.60 1.78 -5.10
N GLY A 372 -5.47 2.74 -5.44
CA GLY A 372 -6.59 3.16 -4.59
C GLY A 372 -6.15 3.72 -3.23
N MET A 373 -5.00 4.40 -3.19
CA MET A 373 -4.49 5.02 -1.97
C MET A 373 -5.02 6.44 -1.80
N THR A 374 -5.20 6.86 -0.55
CA THR A 374 -5.57 8.24 -0.23
C THR A 374 -4.44 9.21 -0.59
N ILE A 375 -4.82 10.37 -1.08
CA ILE A 375 -3.93 11.44 -1.50
C ILE A 375 -4.17 12.64 -0.59
N SER A 376 -3.10 13.34 -0.23
CA SER A 376 -3.18 14.53 0.61
C SER A 376 -2.92 15.79 -0.22
N ALA A 377 -3.92 16.67 -0.32
CA ALA A 377 -3.72 17.99 -0.93
C ALA A 377 -2.85 18.89 -0.02
N VAL A 378 -2.83 18.64 1.28
CA VAL A 378 -2.01 19.38 2.25
C VAL A 378 -0.58 18.86 2.36
N GLY A 379 -0.21 17.81 1.60
CA GLY A 379 1.09 17.16 1.67
C GLY A 379 2.28 18.08 1.40
N VAL A 380 2.13 19.12 0.58
CA VAL A 380 3.19 20.13 0.36
C VAL A 380 3.46 20.91 1.65
N LEU A 381 2.40 21.32 2.35
CA LEU A 381 2.51 22.02 3.64
C LEU A 381 3.08 21.06 4.71
N GLY A 382 2.57 19.83 4.77
CA GLY A 382 3.09 18.80 5.67
C GLY A 382 4.60 18.60 5.50
N ASN A 383 5.07 18.44 4.28
CA ASN A 383 6.50 18.31 3.98
C ASN A 383 7.31 19.58 4.38
N LEU A 384 6.79 20.75 4.08
CA LEU A 384 7.47 22.02 4.40
C LEU A 384 7.72 22.18 5.91
N LEU A 385 6.75 21.76 6.73
CA LEU A 385 6.81 21.88 8.19
C LEU A 385 7.60 20.74 8.84
N THR A 386 7.49 19.50 8.32
CA THR A 386 8.05 18.31 8.97
C THR A 386 9.49 17.99 8.56
N LEU A 387 9.89 18.22 7.29
CA LEU A 387 11.23 17.89 6.80
C LEU A 387 12.38 18.57 7.59
N PRO A 388 12.28 19.84 8.01
CA PRO A 388 13.33 20.46 8.83
C PRO A 388 13.51 19.77 10.19
N LEU A 389 12.39 19.34 10.82
CA LEU A 389 12.42 18.65 12.12
C LEU A 389 12.99 17.25 12.02
N MET A 390 12.71 16.57 10.89
CA MET A 390 13.14 15.20 10.62
C MET A 390 14.66 15.02 10.79
N GLN A 391 15.46 15.97 10.29
CA GLN A 391 16.92 15.90 10.36
C GLN A 391 17.41 15.89 11.82
N TYR A 392 16.84 16.74 12.67
CA TYR A 392 17.19 16.79 14.09
C TYR A 392 16.73 15.56 14.85
N LEU A 393 15.52 15.04 14.55
CA LEU A 393 15.02 13.83 15.17
C LEU A 393 15.90 12.61 14.87
N LEU A 394 16.38 12.48 13.64
CA LEU A 394 17.29 11.40 13.26
C LEU A 394 18.65 11.52 13.96
N LEU A 395 19.23 12.73 14.01
CA LEU A 395 20.50 12.98 14.68
C LEU A 395 20.43 12.70 16.19
N LEU A 396 19.39 13.23 16.84
CA LEU A 396 19.19 13.01 18.27
C LEU A 396 18.84 11.56 18.58
N GLY A 397 18.05 10.89 17.73
CA GLY A 397 17.76 9.47 17.86
C GLY A 397 19.01 8.58 17.79
N LEU A 398 19.90 8.87 16.83
CA LEU A 398 21.22 8.21 16.75
C LEU A 398 22.09 8.51 17.97
N ALA A 399 22.08 9.77 18.44
CA ALA A 399 22.82 10.17 19.62
C ALA A 399 22.31 9.43 20.88
N VAL A 400 21.00 9.32 21.08
CA VAL A 400 20.41 8.55 22.19
C VAL A 400 20.82 7.08 22.12
N LEU A 401 20.75 6.45 20.93
CA LEU A 401 21.19 5.05 20.76
C LEU A 401 22.68 4.87 21.08
N GLY A 402 23.55 5.78 20.62
CA GLY A 402 24.98 5.73 20.90
C GLY A 402 25.28 5.96 22.38
N LEU A 403 24.69 6.98 23.01
CA LEU A 403 24.86 7.31 24.42
C LEU A 403 24.31 6.22 25.34
N SER A 404 23.22 5.55 24.96
CA SER A 404 22.62 4.46 25.73
C SER A 404 23.56 3.25 25.91
N CYS A 405 24.57 3.12 25.06
CA CYS A 405 25.61 2.08 25.20
C CYS A 405 26.69 2.45 26.23
N LEU A 406 26.71 3.69 26.73
CA LEU A 406 27.75 4.23 27.61
C LEU A 406 27.13 4.69 28.94
N PRO A 407 27.06 3.79 29.97
CA PRO A 407 26.34 4.08 31.23
C PRO A 407 26.82 5.35 31.96
N PHE A 408 28.12 5.67 31.84
CA PHE A 408 28.68 6.87 32.48
C PHE A 408 28.20 8.19 31.85
N LEU A 409 27.59 8.16 30.66
CA LEU A 409 26.99 9.31 29.99
C LEU A 409 25.47 9.41 30.19
N ALA A 410 24.91 8.70 31.16
CA ALA A 410 23.48 8.71 31.46
C ALA A 410 22.88 10.13 31.63
N PRO A 411 23.50 11.10 32.34
CA PRO A 411 22.96 12.46 32.44
C PRO A 411 22.84 13.15 31.08
N LEU A 412 23.85 13.01 30.21
CA LEU A 412 23.83 13.55 28.87
C LEU A 412 22.75 12.85 28.01
N CYS A 413 22.62 11.54 28.16
CA CYS A 413 21.58 10.78 27.47
C CYS A 413 20.18 11.25 27.89
N HIS A 414 19.92 11.54 29.17
CA HIS A 414 18.65 12.11 29.64
C HIS A 414 18.35 13.48 29.00
N MET A 415 19.34 14.36 28.93
CA MET A 415 19.17 15.68 28.31
C MET A 415 18.83 15.56 26.82
N VAL A 416 19.57 14.72 26.07
CA VAL A 416 19.33 14.50 24.64
C VAL A 416 17.98 13.82 24.42
N SER A 417 17.60 12.86 25.28
CA SER A 417 16.32 12.16 25.24
C SER A 417 15.13 13.10 25.50
N PHE A 418 15.26 14.03 26.44
CA PHE A 418 14.25 15.05 26.69
C PHE A 418 13.99 15.90 25.44
N LEU A 419 15.07 16.38 24.81
CA LEU A 419 14.96 17.18 23.57
C LEU A 419 14.34 16.35 22.44
N LEU A 420 14.75 15.09 22.29
CA LEU A 420 14.20 14.17 21.30
C LEU A 420 12.69 13.95 21.52
N ALA A 421 12.27 13.72 22.76
CA ALA A 421 10.86 13.56 23.12
C ALA A 421 10.03 14.81 22.84
N LEU A 422 10.57 15.99 23.15
CA LEU A 422 9.94 17.28 22.86
C LEU A 422 9.73 17.49 21.35
N LEU A 423 10.78 17.29 20.56
CA LEU A 423 10.69 17.45 19.10
C LEU A 423 9.79 16.38 18.45
N SER A 424 9.76 15.15 18.97
CA SER A 424 8.85 14.11 18.46
C SER A 424 7.39 14.45 18.74
N LYS A 425 7.07 15.03 19.91
CA LYS A 425 5.73 15.55 20.23
C LYS A 425 5.35 16.72 19.31
N LEU A 426 6.30 17.62 19.04
CA LEU A 426 6.09 18.75 18.12
C LEU A 426 5.79 18.22 16.71
N LEU A 427 6.58 17.26 16.20
CA LEU A 427 6.34 16.63 14.90
C LEU A 427 4.93 16.02 14.83
N ARG A 428 4.55 15.23 15.86
CA ARG A 428 3.22 14.62 15.93
C ARG A 428 2.11 15.68 15.96
N GLY A 429 2.29 16.77 16.72
CA GLY A 429 1.34 17.89 16.75
C GLY A 429 1.16 18.55 15.37
N ILE A 430 2.25 18.79 14.64
CA ILE A 430 2.21 19.32 13.28
C ILE A 430 1.48 18.36 12.33
N VAL A 431 1.77 17.07 12.43
CA VAL A 431 1.12 16.04 11.59
C VAL A 431 -0.38 15.99 11.85
N LEU A 432 -0.80 15.97 13.13
CA LEU A 432 -2.22 15.98 13.51
C LEU A 432 -2.91 17.26 13.04
N PHE A 433 -2.26 18.42 13.17
CA PHE A 433 -2.78 19.67 12.62
C PHE A 433 -2.96 19.60 11.10
N CYS A 434 -1.97 19.13 10.34
CA CYS A 434 -2.11 18.96 8.89
C CYS A 434 -3.19 17.94 8.53
N ALA A 435 -3.31 16.87 9.29
CA ALA A 435 -4.33 15.83 9.08
C ALA A 435 -5.77 16.32 9.33
N SER A 436 -5.95 17.37 10.16
CA SER A 436 -7.27 17.96 10.43
C SER A 436 -7.71 18.99 9.38
N LEU A 437 -6.81 19.40 8.46
CA LEU A 437 -7.14 20.38 7.44
C LEU A 437 -8.05 19.79 6.33
N PRO A 438 -8.94 20.58 5.74
CA PRO A 438 -9.76 20.12 4.62
C PRO A 438 -8.88 19.71 3.43
N GLY A 439 -9.22 18.59 2.79
CA GLY A 439 -8.43 18.02 1.69
C GLY A 439 -7.21 17.19 2.14
N ALA A 440 -7.04 16.96 3.44
CA ALA A 440 -6.00 16.06 3.96
C ALA A 440 -6.19 14.62 3.48
N ARG A 441 -7.43 14.21 3.23
CA ARG A 441 -7.77 12.87 2.74
C ARG A 441 -8.63 12.97 1.50
N LEU A 442 -8.04 12.71 0.35
CA LEU A 442 -8.73 12.66 -0.94
C LEU A 442 -8.62 11.25 -1.50
N LEU A 443 -9.74 10.64 -1.78
CA LEU A 443 -9.80 9.44 -2.60
C LEU A 443 -10.27 9.84 -4.00
N LEU A 444 -9.41 9.60 -4.99
CA LEU A 444 -9.74 9.90 -6.38
C LEU A 444 -10.14 8.62 -7.11
N PRO A 445 -11.25 8.60 -7.88
CA PRO A 445 -11.64 7.45 -8.66
C PRO A 445 -10.54 7.07 -9.66
N ALA A 446 -9.98 5.87 -9.54
CA ALA A 446 -8.76 5.48 -10.26
C ALA A 446 -8.90 5.61 -11.77
N ARG A 447 -9.95 5.02 -12.36
CA ARG A 447 -10.16 5.02 -13.82
C ARG A 447 -10.28 6.43 -14.39
N TYR A 448 -11.09 7.27 -13.76
CA TYR A 448 -11.33 8.64 -14.18
C TYR A 448 -10.06 9.50 -14.04
N THR A 449 -9.40 9.45 -12.90
CA THR A 449 -8.20 10.24 -12.63
C THR A 449 -7.04 9.86 -13.53
N LEU A 450 -6.81 8.56 -13.76
CA LEU A 450 -5.78 8.09 -14.68
C LEU A 450 -6.08 8.51 -16.12
N PHE A 451 -7.34 8.52 -16.54
CA PHE A 451 -7.74 9.06 -17.85
C PHE A 451 -7.40 10.56 -17.95
N VAL A 452 -7.75 11.37 -16.96
CA VAL A 452 -7.44 12.80 -16.92
C VAL A 452 -5.94 13.05 -16.95
N LEU A 453 -5.16 12.31 -16.15
CA LEU A 453 -3.70 12.40 -16.15
C LEU A 453 -3.10 12.00 -17.52
N GLY A 454 -3.66 10.99 -18.16
CA GLY A 454 -3.29 10.60 -19.54
C GLY A 454 -3.55 11.73 -20.54
N VAL A 455 -4.71 12.36 -20.47
CA VAL A 455 -5.05 13.51 -21.34
C VAL A 455 -4.07 14.67 -21.12
N LEU A 456 -3.77 14.99 -19.84
CA LEU A 456 -2.80 16.04 -19.50
C LEU A 456 -1.38 15.72 -20.02
N ALA A 457 -0.95 14.46 -19.94
CA ALA A 457 0.34 14.03 -20.49
C ALA A 457 0.40 14.14 -22.02
N VAL A 458 -0.65 13.72 -22.72
CA VAL A 458 -0.76 13.87 -24.17
C VAL A 458 -0.76 15.36 -24.55
N LEU A 459 -1.50 16.18 -23.82
CA LEU A 459 -1.53 17.63 -24.03
C LEU A 459 -0.13 18.25 -23.86
N ALA A 460 0.63 17.83 -22.84
CA ALA A 460 2.01 18.25 -22.64
C ALA A 460 2.91 17.91 -23.83
N LEU A 461 2.79 16.69 -24.34
CA LEU A 461 3.54 16.25 -25.53
C LEU A 461 3.18 17.09 -26.78
N VAL A 462 1.90 17.34 -27.01
CA VAL A 462 1.42 18.15 -28.14
C VAL A 462 2.01 19.57 -28.07
N TYR A 463 1.90 20.23 -26.90
CA TYR A 463 2.47 21.58 -26.74
C TYR A 463 3.99 21.61 -26.82
N TYR A 464 4.66 20.56 -26.35
CA TYR A 464 6.11 20.41 -26.49
C TYR A 464 6.53 20.31 -27.95
N PHE A 465 5.91 19.43 -28.75
CA PHE A 465 6.23 19.26 -30.17
C PHE A 465 5.81 20.46 -31.02
N ALA A 466 4.76 21.17 -30.62
CA ALA A 466 4.34 22.40 -31.27
C ALA A 466 5.22 23.62 -30.94
N GLY A 467 6.19 23.49 -30.01
CA GLY A 467 7.03 24.60 -29.58
C GLY A 467 6.28 25.68 -28.78
N LYS A 468 5.06 25.36 -28.31
CA LYS A 468 4.15 26.30 -27.62
C LYS A 468 3.97 25.99 -26.14
N LEU A 469 5.00 25.49 -25.49
CA LEU A 469 4.94 24.98 -24.10
C LEU A 469 4.42 26.03 -23.09
N ARG A 470 4.57 27.33 -23.37
CA ARG A 470 4.04 28.42 -22.54
C ARG A 470 2.50 28.40 -22.38
N PHE A 471 1.79 27.81 -23.33
CA PHE A 471 0.33 27.68 -23.30
C PHE A 471 -0.16 26.40 -22.63
N TYR A 472 0.76 25.49 -22.26
CA TYR A 472 0.42 24.25 -21.61
C TYR A 472 -0.25 24.48 -20.23
N LEU A 473 0.33 25.34 -19.40
CA LEU A 473 -0.16 25.57 -18.04
C LEU A 473 -1.63 26.06 -18.00
N PRO A 474 -2.04 27.12 -18.73
CA PRO A 474 -3.43 27.53 -18.76
C PRO A 474 -4.36 26.46 -19.34
N ALA A 475 -3.94 25.74 -20.38
CA ALA A 475 -4.73 24.64 -20.94
C ALA A 475 -4.90 23.47 -19.95
N ALA A 476 -3.83 23.10 -19.25
CA ALA A 476 -3.88 22.07 -18.22
C ALA A 476 -4.78 22.48 -17.04
N LEU A 477 -4.75 23.74 -16.61
CA LEU A 477 -5.64 24.26 -15.57
C LEU A 477 -7.12 24.21 -16.01
N CYS A 478 -7.43 24.62 -17.23
CA CYS A 478 -8.77 24.52 -17.78
C CYS A 478 -9.26 23.07 -17.86
N CYS A 479 -8.41 22.15 -18.38
CA CYS A 479 -8.75 20.73 -18.44
C CYS A 479 -8.98 20.14 -17.04
N THR A 480 -8.13 20.50 -16.07
CA THR A 480 -8.28 20.02 -14.68
C THR A 480 -9.56 20.57 -14.04
N ALA A 481 -9.85 21.85 -14.20
CA ALA A 481 -11.09 22.46 -13.69
C ALA A 481 -12.33 21.80 -14.29
N LEU A 482 -12.33 21.58 -15.62
CA LEU A 482 -13.42 20.88 -16.29
C LEU A 482 -13.55 19.44 -15.80
N ALA A 483 -12.44 18.72 -15.63
CA ALA A 483 -12.43 17.36 -15.12
C ALA A 483 -12.96 17.29 -13.69
N VAL A 484 -12.57 18.19 -12.80
CA VAL A 484 -13.11 18.26 -11.43
C VAL A 484 -14.60 18.52 -11.46
N PHE A 485 -15.06 19.52 -12.24
CA PHE A 485 -16.48 19.83 -12.39
C PHE A 485 -17.28 18.62 -12.89
N MET A 486 -16.81 17.98 -13.95
CA MET A 486 -17.44 16.76 -14.50
C MET A 486 -17.45 15.62 -13.49
N GLY A 487 -16.32 15.40 -12.78
CA GLY A 487 -16.20 14.36 -11.76
C GLY A 487 -17.19 14.53 -10.62
N VAL A 488 -17.33 15.75 -10.10
CA VAL A 488 -18.31 16.07 -9.04
C VAL A 488 -19.74 15.82 -9.55
N ARG A 489 -20.05 16.29 -10.76
CA ARG A 489 -21.36 16.05 -11.36
C ARG A 489 -21.66 14.56 -11.59
N MET A 490 -20.66 13.79 -12.00
CA MET A 490 -20.81 12.35 -12.23
C MET A 490 -21.02 11.56 -10.92
N GLN A 491 -20.49 12.04 -9.80
CA GLN A 491 -20.64 11.38 -8.51
C GLN A 491 -21.90 11.75 -7.75
N GLN A 492 -22.55 12.86 -8.10
CA GLN A 492 -23.80 13.29 -7.45
C GLN A 492 -24.91 12.25 -7.66
N GLY A 493 -25.56 11.88 -6.56
CA GLY A 493 -26.69 10.94 -6.55
C GLY A 493 -26.34 9.47 -6.78
N ILE A 494 -25.04 9.12 -6.83
CA ILE A 494 -24.65 7.70 -6.86
C ILE A 494 -24.81 7.11 -5.46
N VAL A 495 -25.55 6.01 -5.38
CA VAL A 495 -25.66 5.16 -4.19
C VAL A 495 -24.73 3.96 -4.38
N THR A 496 -23.87 3.73 -3.39
CA THR A 496 -23.00 2.56 -3.37
C THR A 496 -23.30 1.73 -2.14
N VAL A 497 -23.60 0.45 -2.32
CA VAL A 497 -23.79 -0.53 -1.24
C VAL A 497 -22.65 -1.54 -1.34
N ALA A 498 -21.65 -1.41 -0.48
CA ALA A 498 -20.45 -2.24 -0.47
C ALA A 498 -20.51 -3.29 0.64
N LEU A 499 -20.14 -4.54 0.33
CA LEU A 499 -19.96 -5.60 1.32
C LEU A 499 -18.54 -5.59 1.85
N VAL A 500 -18.40 -5.38 3.16
CA VAL A 500 -17.11 -5.15 3.81
C VAL A 500 -16.95 -6.05 5.02
N GLY A 501 -15.84 -6.77 5.13
CA GLY A 501 -15.52 -7.57 6.30
C GLY A 501 -15.23 -9.03 6.02
N THR A 502 -15.66 -9.92 6.92
CA THR A 502 -15.39 -11.36 6.80
C THR A 502 -16.22 -12.00 5.70
N ALA A 503 -15.61 -12.88 4.91
CA ALA A 503 -16.22 -13.52 3.73
C ALA A 503 -17.55 -14.23 4.01
N GLY A 504 -17.73 -14.82 5.20
CA GLY A 504 -18.99 -15.52 5.55
C GLY A 504 -20.06 -14.62 6.18
N ASN A 505 -19.72 -13.41 6.59
CA ASN A 505 -20.64 -12.52 7.31
C ASN A 505 -20.25 -11.03 7.17
N PRO A 506 -20.21 -10.47 5.93
CA PRO A 506 -19.81 -9.09 5.72
C PRO A 506 -20.86 -8.09 6.22
N CYS A 507 -20.43 -6.88 6.58
CA CYS A 507 -21.30 -5.72 6.79
C CYS A 507 -21.66 -5.06 5.45
N ALA A 508 -22.77 -4.34 5.38
CA ALA A 508 -23.00 -3.44 4.25
C ALA A 508 -22.69 -1.99 4.66
N VAL A 509 -21.94 -1.31 3.81
CA VAL A 509 -21.66 0.13 3.94
C VAL A 509 -22.35 0.83 2.76
N ILE A 510 -23.33 1.67 3.08
CA ILE A 510 -24.11 2.44 2.13
C ILE A 510 -23.52 3.83 2.10
N THR A 511 -23.15 4.33 0.92
CA THR A 511 -22.59 5.68 0.76
C THR A 511 -23.32 6.45 -0.32
N GLN A 512 -23.59 7.74 -0.05
CA GLN A 512 -24.19 8.68 -0.98
C GLN A 512 -23.75 10.12 -0.62
N ASN A 513 -23.33 10.89 -1.61
CA ASN A 513 -23.01 12.32 -1.47
C ASN A 513 -22.08 12.66 -0.28
N GLY A 514 -21.13 11.78 0.07
CA GLY A 514 -20.21 12.01 1.18
C GLY A 514 -20.76 11.66 2.57
N GLN A 515 -21.96 11.08 2.66
CA GLN A 515 -22.55 10.50 3.86
C GLN A 515 -22.49 8.98 3.79
N ALA A 516 -22.53 8.31 4.95
CA ALA A 516 -22.55 6.87 5.03
C ALA A 516 -23.57 6.36 6.07
N ALA A 517 -24.15 5.20 5.76
CA ALA A 517 -24.87 4.39 6.74
C ALA A 517 -24.27 2.99 6.76
N VAL A 518 -24.20 2.36 7.91
CA VAL A 518 -23.58 1.06 8.07
C VAL A 518 -24.59 0.07 8.65
N VAL A 519 -24.82 -1.01 7.93
CA VAL A 519 -25.57 -2.15 8.43
C VAL A 519 -24.57 -3.18 8.94
N PHE A 520 -24.42 -3.23 10.26
CA PHE A 520 -23.36 -3.95 10.94
C PHE A 520 -23.80 -5.35 11.34
N ARG A 521 -22.91 -6.33 11.05
CA ARG A 521 -23.02 -7.71 11.54
C ARG A 521 -21.62 -8.28 11.79
N GLY A 522 -21.53 -9.31 12.64
CA GLY A 522 -20.25 -9.92 12.98
C GLY A 522 -19.49 -9.21 14.12
N GLY A 523 -18.20 -9.48 14.24
CA GLY A 523 -17.37 -9.10 15.39
C GLY A 523 -16.33 -8.01 15.10
N ALA A 524 -15.23 -8.03 15.87
CA ALA A 524 -14.14 -7.04 15.82
C ALA A 524 -13.43 -6.94 14.45
N ALA A 525 -13.40 -8.04 13.68
CA ALA A 525 -12.86 -8.08 12.34
C ALA A 525 -13.64 -7.16 11.40
N ASN A 526 -14.96 -7.26 11.43
CA ASN A 526 -15.85 -6.45 10.62
C ASN A 526 -15.78 -4.98 11.03
N ARG A 527 -15.70 -4.69 12.34
CA ARG A 527 -15.49 -3.32 12.84
C ARG A 527 -14.25 -2.67 12.22
N ARG A 528 -13.11 -3.38 12.23
CA ARG A 528 -11.87 -2.88 11.63
C ARG A 528 -12.01 -2.71 10.12
N ALA A 529 -12.64 -3.67 9.44
CA ALA A 529 -12.83 -3.60 8.00
C ALA A 529 -13.72 -2.42 7.59
N VAL A 530 -14.83 -2.18 8.30
CA VAL A 530 -15.72 -1.03 8.06
C VAL A 530 -14.98 0.29 8.32
N LYS A 531 -14.24 0.43 9.44
CA LYS A 531 -13.45 1.63 9.70
C LYS A 531 -12.42 1.89 8.59
N ASN A 532 -11.73 0.85 8.15
CA ASN A 532 -10.76 0.97 7.07
C ASN A 532 -11.42 1.32 5.73
N TYR A 533 -12.62 0.80 5.48
CA TYR A 533 -13.39 1.14 4.28
C TYR A 533 -13.81 2.61 4.29
N LEU A 534 -14.41 3.09 5.38
CA LEU A 534 -14.82 4.49 5.54
C LEU A 534 -13.61 5.44 5.44
N ALA A 535 -12.50 5.10 6.10
CA ALA A 535 -11.27 5.89 6.03
C ALA A 535 -10.71 5.97 4.59
N ARG A 536 -10.78 4.87 3.83
CA ARG A 536 -10.35 4.85 2.41
C ARG A 536 -11.27 5.66 1.50
N HIS A 537 -12.55 5.81 1.84
CA HIS A 537 -13.54 6.55 1.06
C HIS A 537 -13.74 7.99 1.54
N GLY A 538 -12.73 8.58 2.19
CA GLY A 538 -12.74 9.99 2.58
C GLY A 538 -13.41 10.28 3.90
N GLU A 539 -13.57 9.25 4.76
CA GLU A 539 -14.27 9.35 6.05
C GLU A 539 -15.64 10.03 5.91
N PRO A 540 -16.56 9.46 5.12
CA PRO A 540 -17.88 10.01 5.01
C PRO A 540 -18.53 10.08 6.40
N VAL A 541 -19.32 11.11 6.65
CA VAL A 541 -20.05 11.26 7.91
C VAL A 541 -20.99 10.07 8.07
N CYS A 542 -20.80 9.28 9.11
CA CYS A 542 -21.65 8.13 9.39
C CYS A 542 -22.93 8.62 10.12
N THR A 543 -24.03 8.72 9.37
CA THR A 543 -25.30 9.19 9.90
C THR A 543 -25.99 8.14 10.75
N MET A 544 -25.91 6.87 10.35
CA MET A 544 -26.57 5.77 11.05
C MET A 544 -25.75 4.48 11.04
N ALA A 545 -25.72 3.80 12.17
CA ALA A 545 -25.24 2.42 12.31
C ALA A 545 -26.38 1.51 12.76
N VAL A 546 -26.73 0.53 11.96
CA VAL A 546 -27.76 -0.48 12.26
C VAL A 546 -27.09 -1.78 12.65
N ASP A 547 -27.27 -2.25 13.87
CA ASP A 547 -26.69 -3.49 14.38
C ASP A 547 -27.68 -4.64 14.21
N LEU A 548 -27.34 -5.60 13.32
CA LEU A 548 -28.16 -6.79 13.06
C LEU A 548 -27.82 -8.00 13.96
N ARG A 549 -26.88 -7.85 14.90
CA ARG A 549 -26.48 -8.97 15.77
C ARG A 549 -27.60 -9.35 16.74
N ALA A 550 -27.75 -10.64 16.99
CA ALA A 550 -28.72 -11.17 17.96
C ALA A 550 -28.42 -10.67 19.39
N THR A 551 -27.14 -10.54 19.75
CA THR A 551 -26.68 -9.90 20.99
C THR A 551 -26.07 -8.55 20.63
N PRO A 552 -26.81 -7.45 20.84
CA PRO A 552 -26.31 -6.10 20.55
C PRO A 552 -25.08 -5.76 21.40
N GLY A 553 -24.17 -5.03 20.82
CA GLY A 553 -22.98 -4.57 21.50
C GLY A 553 -22.43 -3.30 20.86
N ASP A 554 -21.42 -2.72 21.47
CA ASP A 554 -20.76 -1.55 20.88
C ASP A 554 -20.24 -1.88 19.47
N THR A 555 -20.76 -1.18 18.47
CA THR A 555 -20.26 -1.26 17.08
C THR A 555 -18.88 -0.61 16.94
N GLY A 556 -18.52 0.29 17.89
CA GLY A 556 -17.28 1.07 17.88
C GLY A 556 -17.16 1.99 16.65
N LEU A 557 -18.28 2.29 15.98
CA LEU A 557 -18.36 3.25 14.89
C LEU A 557 -18.86 4.58 15.45
N ALA A 558 -18.25 5.68 15.04
CA ALA A 558 -18.73 7.02 15.35
C ALA A 558 -19.90 7.33 14.38
N ALA A 559 -21.13 7.04 14.79
CA ALA A 559 -22.34 7.33 14.03
C ALA A 559 -23.23 8.27 14.84
N ASP A 560 -23.97 9.18 14.15
CA ASP A 560 -24.89 10.12 14.79
C ASP A 560 -26.02 9.36 15.50
N ARG A 561 -26.45 8.25 14.92
CA ARG A 561 -27.51 7.40 15.46
C ARG A 561 -27.14 5.91 15.35
N THR A 562 -27.33 5.16 16.42
CA THR A 562 -27.18 3.69 16.42
C THR A 562 -28.53 3.04 16.72
N VAL A 563 -28.93 2.07 15.88
CA VAL A 563 -30.17 1.31 16.01
C VAL A 563 -29.83 -0.18 16.15
N ASN A 564 -30.40 -0.84 17.15
CA ASN A 564 -30.23 -2.28 17.36
C ASN A 564 -31.47 -3.03 16.86
N ALA A 565 -31.29 -3.95 15.91
CA ALA A 565 -32.38 -4.75 15.39
C ALA A 565 -33.04 -5.62 16.46
N ALA A 566 -32.25 -6.23 17.34
CA ALA A 566 -32.75 -7.08 18.42
C ALA A 566 -33.61 -6.34 19.46
N ALA A 567 -33.58 -5.01 19.52
CA ALA A 567 -34.44 -4.20 20.36
C ALA A 567 -35.80 -3.87 19.73
N GLN A 568 -36.00 -4.23 18.46
CA GLN A 568 -37.23 -3.96 17.73
C GLN A 568 -38.19 -5.15 17.82
N THR A 569 -39.39 -4.89 18.30
CA THR A 569 -40.45 -5.91 18.41
C THR A 569 -41.43 -5.88 17.24
N VAL A 570 -41.41 -4.82 16.42
CA VAL A 570 -42.27 -4.58 15.26
C VAL A 570 -41.38 -4.08 14.12
N PRO A 571 -41.69 -4.38 12.85
CA PRO A 571 -40.99 -3.81 11.71
C PRO A 571 -40.91 -2.29 11.80
N ALA A 572 -39.71 -1.74 11.62
CA ALA A 572 -39.48 -0.31 11.77
C ALA A 572 -38.80 0.25 10.52
N ARG A 573 -39.24 1.41 10.07
CA ARG A 573 -38.69 2.13 8.90
C ARG A 573 -37.84 3.31 9.37
N TYR A 574 -36.64 3.43 8.82
CA TYR A 574 -35.69 4.49 9.12
C TYR A 574 -35.21 5.16 7.85
N GLU A 575 -35.18 6.48 7.83
CA GLU A 575 -34.43 7.21 6.84
C GLU A 575 -32.96 7.19 7.24
N VAL A 576 -32.11 6.58 6.40
CA VAL A 576 -30.67 6.36 6.68
C VAL A 576 -29.79 7.40 6.01
N LEU A 577 -30.17 7.86 4.82
CA LEU A 577 -29.55 8.94 4.04
C LEU A 577 -30.66 9.67 3.28
N ASP A 578 -30.34 10.82 2.67
CA ASP A 578 -31.31 11.62 1.92
C ASP A 578 -32.04 10.80 0.85
N GLY A 579 -33.33 10.56 1.05
CA GLY A 579 -34.18 9.78 0.14
C GLY A 579 -33.91 8.28 0.13
N LEU A 580 -33.21 7.74 1.12
CA LEU A 580 -32.92 6.32 1.31
C LEU A 580 -33.58 5.83 2.58
N THR A 581 -34.49 4.88 2.46
CA THR A 581 -35.15 4.28 3.62
C THR A 581 -34.70 2.84 3.84
N LEU A 582 -34.63 2.46 5.11
CA LEU A 582 -34.27 1.11 5.54
C LEU A 582 -35.40 0.53 6.37
N ASP A 583 -35.99 -0.58 5.89
CA ASP A 583 -36.95 -1.36 6.63
C ASP A 583 -36.24 -2.45 7.41
N LEU A 584 -36.44 -2.46 8.72
CA LEU A 584 -35.76 -3.37 9.64
C LEU A 584 -36.76 -4.36 10.22
N TYR A 585 -36.50 -5.65 10.02
CA TYR A 585 -37.26 -6.79 10.53
C TYR A 585 -36.40 -7.59 11.51
N HIS A 586 -36.99 -8.01 12.62
CA HIS A 586 -36.35 -8.86 13.61
C HIS A 586 -37.31 -9.95 14.09
N LYS A 587 -36.85 -11.21 14.10
CA LYS A 587 -37.63 -12.35 14.63
C LYS A 587 -36.69 -13.39 15.26
N GLY A 588 -36.79 -13.57 16.55
CA GLY A 588 -35.93 -14.50 17.30
C GLY A 588 -34.47 -14.02 17.38
N SER A 589 -33.55 -14.75 16.75
CA SER A 589 -32.12 -14.41 16.65
C SER A 589 -31.71 -13.85 15.27
N SER A 590 -32.67 -13.71 14.36
CA SER A 590 -32.42 -13.33 12.97
C SER A 590 -32.97 -11.95 12.68
N SER A 591 -32.28 -11.20 11.83
CA SER A 591 -32.64 -9.84 11.43
C SER A 591 -32.49 -9.68 9.92
N LEU A 592 -33.36 -8.87 9.32
CA LEU A 592 -33.33 -8.48 7.93
C LEU A 592 -33.41 -6.95 7.85
N ALA A 593 -32.51 -6.36 7.08
CA ALA A 593 -32.55 -4.95 6.72
C ALA A 593 -32.76 -4.86 5.21
N VAL A 594 -33.80 -4.16 4.79
CA VAL A 594 -34.12 -3.91 3.38
C VAL A 594 -33.96 -2.44 3.10
N LEU A 595 -32.99 -2.10 2.27
CA LEU A 595 -32.73 -0.74 1.80
C LEU A 595 -33.62 -0.48 0.58
N GLU A 596 -34.43 0.55 0.65
CA GLU A 596 -35.27 1.04 -0.44
C GLU A 596 -34.65 2.30 -1.04
N VAL A 597 -34.44 2.28 -2.34
CA VAL A 597 -33.88 3.38 -3.13
C VAL A 597 -34.72 3.58 -4.39
N GLY A 598 -35.71 4.44 -4.31
CA GLY A 598 -36.73 4.57 -5.37
C GLY A 598 -37.51 3.27 -5.53
N GLU A 599 -37.43 2.62 -6.70
CA GLU A 599 -38.09 1.35 -6.98
C GLU A 599 -37.21 0.13 -6.70
N ARG A 600 -35.98 0.31 -6.16
CA ARG A 600 -35.01 -0.76 -5.93
C ARG A 600 -34.93 -1.16 -4.47
N HIS A 601 -34.86 -2.47 -4.23
CA HIS A 601 -34.78 -3.06 -2.90
C HIS A 601 -33.51 -3.90 -2.78
N ILE A 602 -32.66 -3.55 -1.80
CA ILE A 602 -31.42 -4.29 -1.50
C ILE A 602 -31.49 -4.82 -0.07
N ALA A 603 -31.43 -6.13 0.09
CA ALA A 603 -31.52 -6.77 1.40
C ALA A 603 -30.16 -7.19 1.95
N LEU A 604 -29.99 -7.02 3.26
CA LEU A 604 -28.91 -7.59 4.05
C LEU A 604 -29.50 -8.40 5.22
N MET A 605 -29.12 -9.66 5.33
CA MET A 605 -29.70 -10.58 6.31
C MET A 605 -28.64 -11.05 7.31
N SER A 606 -29.03 -11.21 8.57
CA SER A 606 -28.26 -11.88 9.63
C SER A 606 -29.07 -13.05 10.19
N GLY A 607 -28.62 -14.28 9.91
CA GLY A 607 -29.38 -15.49 10.20
C GLY A 607 -30.49 -15.77 9.18
N SER A 608 -31.19 -16.92 9.30
CA SER A 608 -32.33 -17.26 8.46
C SER A 608 -33.60 -16.78 9.13
N ILE A 609 -34.18 -15.67 8.64
CA ILE A 609 -35.41 -15.11 9.19
C ILE A 609 -36.64 -15.76 8.54
N LYS A 610 -37.70 -16.04 9.32
CA LYS A 610 -38.99 -16.50 8.83
C LYS A 610 -40.01 -15.39 9.00
N LEU A 611 -40.44 -14.78 7.90
CA LEU A 611 -41.48 -13.76 7.87
C LEU A 611 -42.82 -14.40 7.46
N ASP A 612 -43.90 -13.75 7.84
CA ASP A 612 -45.26 -14.23 7.54
C ASP A 612 -45.64 -13.97 6.08
N THR A 613 -45.01 -12.97 5.44
CA THR A 613 -45.10 -12.66 4.02
C THR A 613 -43.71 -12.58 3.41
N PRO A 614 -43.45 -13.22 2.28
CA PRO A 614 -42.17 -13.12 1.58
C PRO A 614 -41.91 -11.67 1.14
N VAL A 615 -40.64 -11.27 1.22
CA VAL A 615 -40.18 -9.95 0.77
C VAL A 615 -39.43 -10.12 -0.54
N GLN A 616 -39.88 -9.44 -1.58
CA GLN A 616 -39.20 -9.41 -2.87
C GLN A 616 -38.12 -8.33 -2.88
N VAL A 617 -36.91 -8.68 -3.34
CA VAL A 617 -35.79 -7.76 -3.44
C VAL A 617 -35.02 -7.94 -4.74
N ASP A 618 -34.47 -6.87 -5.27
CA ASP A 618 -33.63 -6.91 -6.47
C ASP A 618 -32.28 -7.59 -6.16
N VAL A 619 -31.67 -7.25 -5.03
CA VAL A 619 -30.36 -7.78 -4.62
C VAL A 619 -30.38 -8.24 -3.17
N LEU A 620 -30.01 -9.49 -2.95
CA LEU A 620 -29.73 -10.03 -1.62
C LEU A 620 -28.22 -10.06 -1.37
N CYS A 621 -27.76 -9.34 -0.38
CA CYS A 621 -26.39 -9.43 0.14
C CYS A 621 -26.30 -10.62 1.11
N ALA A 622 -25.97 -11.78 0.56
CA ALA A 622 -26.03 -13.04 1.29
C ALA A 622 -24.91 -13.20 2.31
N ALA A 623 -25.27 -13.86 3.42
CA ALA A 623 -24.33 -14.33 4.46
C ALA A 623 -24.30 -15.87 4.48
N GLY A 624 -24.13 -16.44 5.66
CA GLY A 624 -24.01 -17.90 5.87
C GLY A 624 -25.25 -18.74 5.62
N ALA A 625 -26.43 -18.14 5.41
CA ALA A 625 -27.70 -18.83 5.16
C ALA A 625 -28.61 -18.01 4.25
N LEU A 626 -29.49 -18.70 3.50
CA LEU A 626 -30.63 -18.10 2.80
C LEU A 626 -31.91 -18.28 3.62
N SER A 627 -32.96 -17.59 3.24
CA SER A 627 -34.30 -17.68 3.84
C SER A 627 -35.36 -17.75 2.77
N ASP A 628 -36.30 -18.69 2.90
CA ASP A 628 -37.47 -18.86 2.01
C ASP A 628 -38.40 -17.64 2.06
N SER A 629 -38.21 -16.75 3.04
CA SER A 629 -39.02 -15.53 3.17
C SER A 629 -38.43 -14.33 2.41
N VAL A 630 -37.34 -14.50 1.66
CA VAL A 630 -36.71 -13.44 0.86
C VAL A 630 -36.47 -13.95 -0.55
N GLU A 631 -37.22 -13.45 -1.49
CA GLU A 631 -37.09 -13.75 -2.92
C GLU A 631 -36.19 -12.68 -3.57
N ALA A 632 -35.10 -13.09 -4.20
CA ALA A 632 -34.12 -12.18 -4.79
C ALA A 632 -33.88 -12.50 -6.27
N GLU A 633 -33.86 -11.46 -7.12
CA GLU A 633 -33.45 -11.61 -8.52
C GLU A 633 -31.94 -11.88 -8.65
N THR A 634 -31.15 -11.25 -7.77
CA THR A 634 -29.69 -11.36 -7.77
C THR A 634 -29.17 -11.59 -6.36
N ILE A 635 -28.18 -12.47 -6.22
CA ILE A 635 -27.49 -12.69 -4.95
C ILE A 635 -26.02 -12.25 -5.09
N LEU A 636 -25.61 -11.33 -4.24
CA LEU A 636 -24.23 -10.89 -4.10
C LEU A 636 -23.60 -11.51 -2.84
N PHE A 637 -22.46 -12.20 -2.99
CA PHE A 637 -21.81 -12.89 -1.89
C PHE A 637 -20.27 -12.81 -1.92
N THR A 638 -19.65 -13.06 -0.78
CA THR A 638 -18.21 -12.89 -0.56
C THR A 638 -17.48 -14.18 -0.18
N SER A 639 -18.19 -15.28 0.07
CA SER A 639 -17.60 -16.60 0.42
C SER A 639 -17.30 -17.42 -0.83
N GLU A 640 -16.14 -18.06 -0.91
CA GLU A 640 -15.74 -18.88 -2.07
C GLU A 640 -16.62 -20.14 -2.25
N SER A 641 -17.20 -20.67 -1.16
CA SER A 641 -18.04 -21.87 -1.19
C SER A 641 -19.11 -21.80 -0.10
N PRO A 642 -20.15 -20.98 -0.27
CA PRO A 642 -21.22 -20.90 0.71
C PRO A 642 -22.04 -22.21 0.74
N ARG A 643 -22.43 -22.65 1.94
CA ARG A 643 -23.18 -23.91 2.14
C ARG A 643 -24.54 -23.93 1.43
N TRP A 644 -25.13 -22.76 1.23
CA TRP A 644 -26.43 -22.57 0.61
C TRP A 644 -26.39 -22.52 -0.94
N LEU A 645 -25.20 -22.60 -1.54
CA LEU A 645 -25.06 -22.40 -2.99
C LEU A 645 -25.86 -23.41 -3.81
N ALA A 646 -26.03 -24.63 -3.31
CA ALA A 646 -26.83 -25.69 -3.95
C ALA A 646 -28.35 -25.42 -3.88
N ASP A 647 -28.79 -24.59 -2.94
CA ASP A 647 -30.20 -24.29 -2.67
C ASP A 647 -30.63 -22.93 -3.24
N ALA A 648 -29.76 -22.27 -4.01
CA ALA A 648 -30.01 -20.91 -4.51
C ALA A 648 -30.78 -20.97 -5.84
N ASP A 649 -32.07 -20.70 -5.80
CA ASP A 649 -32.94 -20.55 -6.97
C ASP A 649 -32.91 -19.13 -7.60
N ALA A 650 -31.84 -18.37 -7.35
CA ALA A 650 -31.71 -17.03 -7.86
C ALA A 650 -31.31 -16.99 -9.34
N ALA A 651 -31.90 -16.09 -10.10
CA ALA A 651 -31.61 -15.92 -11.52
C ALA A 651 -30.17 -15.55 -11.81
N GLN A 652 -29.51 -14.77 -10.92
CA GLN A 652 -28.13 -14.31 -11.11
C GLN A 652 -27.32 -14.36 -9.81
N LEU A 653 -26.11 -14.94 -9.88
CA LEU A 653 -25.17 -15.00 -8.78
C LEU A 653 -23.95 -14.15 -9.09
N TYR A 654 -23.54 -13.29 -8.14
CA TYR A 654 -22.33 -12.49 -8.24
C TYR A 654 -21.41 -12.74 -7.04
N TYR A 655 -20.17 -13.08 -7.33
CA TYR A 655 -19.13 -13.32 -6.33
C TYR A 655 -18.03 -12.26 -6.38
N GLY A 656 -17.64 -11.75 -5.22
CA GLY A 656 -16.50 -10.86 -5.07
C GLY A 656 -15.68 -11.19 -3.83
N SER A 657 -14.38 -11.35 -3.99
CA SER A 657 -13.47 -11.76 -2.91
C SER A 657 -12.95 -10.61 -2.03
N ASP A 658 -13.05 -9.36 -2.48
CA ASP A 658 -12.47 -8.22 -1.77
C ASP A 658 -13.59 -7.35 -1.13
N THR A 659 -14.05 -6.34 -1.80
CA THR A 659 -15.14 -5.47 -1.33
C THR A 659 -16.18 -5.27 -2.45
N PRO A 660 -16.94 -6.34 -2.80
CA PRO A 660 -17.91 -6.21 -3.88
C PRO A 660 -18.99 -5.18 -3.52
N ALA A 661 -19.38 -4.38 -4.50
CA ALA A 661 -20.35 -3.32 -4.31
C ALA A 661 -21.40 -3.30 -5.41
N VAL A 662 -22.60 -2.90 -5.05
CA VAL A 662 -23.67 -2.52 -5.98
C VAL A 662 -23.66 -0.99 -6.08
N VAL A 663 -23.47 -0.48 -7.30
CA VAL A 663 -23.38 0.95 -7.57
C VAL A 663 -24.48 1.32 -8.56
N PHE A 664 -25.28 2.30 -8.23
CA PHE A 664 -26.37 2.74 -9.09
C PHE A 664 -26.82 4.16 -8.76
N ARG A 665 -27.64 4.75 -9.64
CA ARG A 665 -28.43 5.94 -9.36
C ARG A 665 -29.89 5.56 -9.26
N PRO A 666 -30.72 6.27 -8.48
CA PRO A 666 -32.15 6.08 -8.50
C PRO A 666 -32.68 6.13 -9.94
N GLY A 667 -33.42 5.09 -10.36
CA GLY A 667 -33.92 4.93 -11.72
C GLY A 667 -32.94 4.45 -12.80
N ALA A 668 -31.69 4.11 -12.46
CA ALA A 668 -30.70 3.57 -13.39
C ALA A 668 -30.42 2.08 -13.13
N ALA A 669 -29.74 1.43 -14.10
CA ALA A 669 -29.29 0.05 -13.95
C ALA A 669 -28.24 -0.08 -12.84
N MET A 670 -28.28 -1.18 -12.11
CA MET A 670 -27.29 -1.53 -11.11
C MET A 670 -26.00 -2.05 -11.76
N ILE A 671 -24.86 -1.60 -11.26
CA ILE A 671 -23.53 -2.05 -11.69
C ILE A 671 -22.87 -2.77 -10.52
N PHE A 672 -22.41 -3.98 -10.75
CA PHE A 672 -21.68 -4.77 -9.75
C PHE A 672 -20.18 -4.50 -9.89
N GLU A 673 -19.60 -3.75 -8.95
CA GLU A 673 -18.17 -3.46 -8.90
C GLU A 673 -17.45 -4.49 -8.03
N GLU A 674 -16.24 -4.86 -8.43
CA GLU A 674 -15.40 -5.89 -7.77
C GLU A 674 -16.11 -7.26 -7.59
N ALA A 675 -17.20 -7.49 -8.31
CA ALA A 675 -17.93 -8.75 -8.36
C ALA A 675 -18.00 -9.30 -9.79
N LYS A 676 -18.00 -10.63 -9.92
CA LYS A 676 -18.09 -11.34 -11.20
C LYS A 676 -19.30 -12.26 -11.20
N PRO A 677 -19.97 -12.44 -12.36
CA PRO A 677 -20.98 -13.48 -12.50
C PRO A 677 -20.40 -14.84 -12.10
N TYR A 678 -21.14 -15.56 -11.29
CA TYR A 678 -20.74 -16.87 -10.79
C TYR A 678 -21.61 -17.94 -11.45
N ALA A 679 -20.97 -18.85 -12.18
CA ALA A 679 -21.67 -20.03 -12.74
C ALA A 679 -21.54 -21.18 -11.73
N VAL A 680 -22.67 -21.74 -11.34
CA VAL A 680 -22.71 -22.99 -10.56
C VAL A 680 -22.19 -24.11 -11.47
N GLN A 681 -21.04 -24.70 -11.12
CA GLN A 681 -20.42 -25.82 -11.86
C GLN A 681 -21.02 -27.13 -11.41
#